data_c25115cb25f0bf99c187b39232997a49
#
_entry.id   c25115cb25f0bf99c187b39232997a49
#
_cell.length_a   1.000
_cell.length_b   1.000
_cell.length_c   1.000
_cell.angle_alpha   90.00
_cell.angle_beta   90.00
_cell.angle_gamma   90.00
#
_symmetry.space_group_name_H-M   'P 1'
#
loop_
_entity.id
_entity.type
_entity.pdbx_description
1 polymer ?
#
loop_
_entity_poly.entity_id
_entity_poly.type
_entity_poly.pdbx_seq_one_letter_code
_entity_poly.pdbx_strand_id
1 'polypeptide(L)'
;MLIAKPRVSEQIIQGIRQKNTLLLLSQAGTIRFIPMSDCAVRIICTKADCKDTKEPILPKETFAQWSFAEDDQYISIRLAKLTIKINKKTASISYYRPDGTRLLKERDRDSRTMEAFQSYRMEQAGQITHIQTADGVKQFVKDAVRVPDKQLYHTRMHFEWQQGEALYGLGQHEEGVLNLRGHQVYLHQANRKIAIPLLVSSLGYGILMNTSSTMIFSDTEYGSYLYTEAVPQLDFYFINGDGMDGVVREYRRLTGKASMLPRWAFGYLQSQERYETQEEICQVAKEYRRRGIGLDGIVLDWCSWEDGMWGQKSFDHSRFPDPSNMIQTLHDEDVHFMISIWPNMDPKCENHKEMKEKNLLLPFSDIYNARTEQARKCYWEQAKRGLYQYGVDAWWCDSSEPFTPEWSHTERVEPALQYEEYKRTAGDYLGEEHTNDFALYHARAVYEGQRSEENGSDKRVFNLTRSAWTGQQKYGAVMWSGDTAASWETLRRQIPAGLNFCASGFPYWTADIGAFFVKRGDCWYWDGEYDDTVEDPAYLELYTRWYQWCCFLPIFRGHGTDCRRELWNFKGADGVFYQSMLRANKLRYELLPYIYSTAGKVWLYDASMIRMLAFDFPKDAKALEITDQYLFGDSLMVCPVTETMYYKKSATVAEKQENPSKVRNVYLPEGCGWYDFWTNKYYEGGQWIEAEAPIERIPLFVKEGSILPMQQSANSTAETVMPENLTFIVYAKKDCSYELYTDDGDGYAYENGAYTLETYMWNQSEQILRDSKGREVDRFRVKVVSAYGEVSK
;
A
#
# COMPACT_ATOMS: atom_id res chain seq x y z
N MET A 1 16.31 31.19 30.69
CA MET A 1 15.10 32.07 30.68
C MET A 1 14.41 31.85 29.35
N LEU A 2 13.27 31.17 29.29
CA LEU A 2 12.47 31.03 28.08
C LEU A 2 11.77 32.37 27.81
N ILE A 3 12.27 33.16 26.88
CA ILE A 3 11.60 34.35 26.42
C ILE A 3 10.42 33.93 25.58
N ALA A 4 9.20 34.10 26.10
CA ALA A 4 7.99 33.88 25.33
C ALA A 4 7.96 34.84 24.15
N LYS A 5 7.91 34.32 22.91
CA LYS A 5 7.70 35.18 21.72
C LYS A 5 6.37 35.93 21.88
N PRO A 6 6.24 37.22 21.49
CA PRO A 6 4.96 37.91 21.50
C PRO A 6 3.92 37.12 20.66
N ARG A 7 2.76 36.85 21.25
CA ARG A 7 1.67 36.20 20.51
C ARG A 7 1.07 37.17 19.51
N VAL A 8 1.02 36.76 18.25
CA VAL A 8 0.28 37.46 17.21
C VAL A 8 -1.17 37.05 17.30
N SER A 9 -2.10 38.02 17.15
CA SER A 9 -3.53 37.72 17.24
C SER A 9 -4.00 36.88 16.06
N GLU A 10 -4.65 35.74 16.36
CA GLU A 10 -5.31 34.87 15.38
C GLU A 10 -6.74 35.35 15.06
N GLN A 11 -7.24 36.39 15.76
CA GLN A 11 -8.59 36.92 15.56
C GLN A 11 -8.84 37.28 14.10
N ILE A 12 -9.95 36.79 13.53
CA ILE A 12 -10.35 37.10 12.15
C ILE A 12 -10.79 38.57 12.09
N ILE A 13 -10.09 39.34 11.24
CA ILE A 13 -10.34 40.77 11.02
C ILE A 13 -11.39 40.96 9.92
N GLN A 14 -11.28 40.14 8.85
CA GLN A 14 -12.15 40.26 7.67
C GLN A 14 -12.30 38.90 6.97
N GLY A 15 -13.52 38.62 6.50
CA GLY A 15 -13.85 37.56 5.58
C GLY A 15 -14.16 38.11 4.18
N ILE A 16 -13.47 37.60 3.16
CA ILE A 16 -13.66 38.01 1.75
C ILE A 16 -14.18 36.78 0.98
N ARG A 17 -15.47 36.83 0.60
CA ARG A 17 -16.05 35.80 -0.26
C ARG A 17 -15.70 36.07 -1.72
N GLN A 18 -15.11 35.10 -2.38
CA GLN A 18 -14.89 35.07 -3.82
C GLN A 18 -15.81 33.99 -4.43
N LYS A 19 -15.94 33.95 -5.78
CA LYS A 19 -16.85 33.03 -6.47
C LYS A 19 -16.69 31.58 -5.96
N ASN A 20 -15.46 31.09 -5.84
CA ASN A 20 -15.12 29.71 -5.54
C ASN A 20 -14.40 29.51 -4.19
N THR A 21 -14.08 30.59 -3.46
CA THR A 21 -13.24 30.51 -2.25
C THR A 21 -13.72 31.50 -1.18
N LEU A 22 -13.38 31.21 0.08
CA LEU A 22 -13.45 32.16 1.19
C LEU A 22 -12.02 32.45 1.67
N LEU A 23 -11.65 33.72 1.74
CA LEU A 23 -10.39 34.15 2.32
C LEU A 23 -10.68 34.85 3.65
N LEU A 24 -10.03 34.40 4.72
CA LEU A 24 -10.08 34.99 6.06
C LEU A 24 -8.74 35.66 6.35
N LEU A 25 -8.80 36.92 6.81
CA LEU A 25 -7.64 37.73 7.15
C LEU A 25 -7.51 37.84 8.67
N SER A 26 -6.30 37.64 9.21
CA SER A 26 -5.93 37.91 10.60
C SER A 26 -4.55 38.56 10.65
N GLN A 27 -4.11 39.02 11.82
CA GLN A 27 -2.73 39.49 12.03
C GLN A 27 -1.72 38.35 11.90
N ALA A 28 -2.13 37.10 12.20
CA ALA A 28 -1.27 35.91 12.11
C ALA A 28 -1.03 35.45 10.68
N GLY A 29 -1.82 35.91 9.70
CA GLY A 29 -1.76 35.53 8.30
C GLY A 29 -3.14 35.37 7.68
N THR A 30 -3.23 34.58 6.61
CA THR A 30 -4.46 34.33 5.88
C THR A 30 -4.83 32.86 5.92
N ILE A 31 -6.15 32.58 5.88
CA ILE A 31 -6.69 31.22 5.74
C ILE A 31 -7.62 31.24 4.53
N ARG A 32 -7.32 30.40 3.54
CA ARG A 32 -8.14 30.26 2.34
C ARG A 32 -8.85 28.89 2.38
N PHE A 33 -10.14 28.90 2.16
CA PHE A 33 -10.99 27.73 2.03
C PHE A 33 -11.41 27.57 0.57
N ILE A 34 -11.17 26.39 0.01
CA ILE A 34 -11.51 26.04 -1.38
C ILE A 34 -12.39 24.79 -1.32
N PRO A 35 -13.71 24.91 -1.50
CA PRO A 35 -14.63 23.76 -1.60
C PRO A 35 -14.30 22.94 -2.85
N MET A 36 -13.84 21.69 -2.66
CA MET A 36 -13.38 20.82 -3.74
C MET A 36 -14.47 19.88 -4.26
N SER A 37 -15.39 19.49 -3.38
CA SER A 37 -16.54 18.62 -3.68
C SER A 37 -17.63 18.83 -2.63
N ASP A 38 -18.71 18.06 -2.71
CA ASP A 38 -19.79 18.09 -1.72
C ASP A 38 -19.33 17.69 -0.30
N CYS A 39 -18.19 17.00 -0.19
CA CYS A 39 -17.66 16.43 1.06
C CYS A 39 -16.22 16.82 1.39
N ALA A 40 -15.51 17.56 0.54
CA ALA A 40 -14.11 17.91 0.74
C ALA A 40 -13.84 19.41 0.57
N VAL A 41 -12.93 19.92 1.41
CA VAL A 41 -12.44 21.30 1.36
C VAL A 41 -10.91 21.30 1.44
N ARG A 42 -10.24 22.10 0.61
CA ARG A 42 -8.83 22.43 0.74
C ARG A 42 -8.69 23.68 1.60
N ILE A 43 -7.77 23.65 2.54
CA ILE A 43 -7.49 24.75 3.46
C ILE A 43 -6.03 25.12 3.34
N ILE A 44 -5.75 26.38 3.05
CA ILE A 44 -4.38 26.90 2.89
C ILE A 44 -4.19 28.01 3.90
N CYS A 45 -3.16 27.88 4.76
CA CYS A 45 -2.75 28.91 5.68
C CYS A 45 -1.41 29.49 5.25
N THR A 46 -1.32 30.84 5.10
CA THR A 46 -0.11 31.53 4.71
C THR A 46 0.20 32.66 5.68
N LYS A 47 1.47 32.99 5.84
CA LYS A 47 1.88 34.25 6.49
C LYS A 47 1.61 35.42 5.53
N ALA A 48 1.52 36.65 6.06
CA ALA A 48 1.17 37.85 5.29
C ALA A 48 2.06 38.07 4.05
N ASP A 49 3.31 37.61 4.10
CA ASP A 49 4.32 37.84 3.05
C ASP A 49 4.48 36.66 2.08
N CYS A 50 3.71 35.59 2.23
CA CYS A 50 3.86 34.37 1.42
C CYS A 50 3.09 34.51 0.10
N LYS A 51 3.78 34.28 -1.03
CA LYS A 51 3.15 34.24 -2.37
C LYS A 51 2.50 32.86 -2.59
N ASP A 52 1.38 32.85 -3.33
CA ASP A 52 0.73 31.62 -3.75
C ASP A 52 1.74 30.68 -4.45
N THR A 53 2.02 29.55 -3.84
CA THR A 53 2.82 28.50 -4.45
C THR A 53 1.89 27.55 -5.18
N LYS A 54 2.20 27.27 -6.44
CA LYS A 54 1.50 26.25 -7.23
C LYS A 54 2.18 24.90 -6.95
N GLU A 55 1.63 24.12 -6.05
CA GLU A 55 2.04 22.72 -5.90
C GLU A 55 1.29 21.85 -6.90
N PRO A 56 1.98 21.11 -7.79
CA PRO A 56 1.36 20.41 -8.90
C PRO A 56 0.90 18.97 -8.58
N ILE A 57 0.90 18.54 -7.30
CA ILE A 57 0.61 17.14 -6.96
C ILE A 57 -0.85 16.76 -7.20
N LEU A 58 -1.76 17.73 -7.19
CA LEU A 58 -3.19 17.47 -7.27
C LEU A 58 -3.80 18.00 -8.57
N PRO A 59 -4.84 17.34 -9.10
CA PRO A 59 -5.44 17.69 -10.38
C PRO A 59 -6.15 19.04 -10.36
N LYS A 60 -6.61 19.46 -11.52
CA LYS A 60 -7.35 20.71 -11.75
C LYS A 60 -8.40 20.93 -10.67
N GLU A 61 -8.40 22.14 -10.08
CA GLU A 61 -9.38 22.56 -9.10
C GLU A 61 -10.81 22.32 -9.63
N THR A 62 -11.54 21.45 -8.97
CA THR A 62 -12.98 21.31 -9.15
C THR A 62 -13.64 22.08 -8.01
N PHE A 63 -14.65 22.88 -8.35
CA PHE A 63 -15.31 23.72 -7.35
C PHE A 63 -16.71 23.19 -7.08
N ALA A 64 -17.00 22.95 -5.80
CA ALA A 64 -18.34 22.55 -5.35
C ALA A 64 -19.26 23.76 -5.14
N GLN A 65 -20.55 23.51 -5.12
CA GLN A 65 -21.53 24.49 -4.62
C GLN A 65 -21.39 24.61 -3.10
N TRP A 66 -21.40 25.85 -2.62
CA TRP A 66 -21.25 26.13 -1.20
C TRP A 66 -21.96 27.39 -0.78
N SER A 67 -22.29 27.48 0.50
CA SER A 67 -22.87 28.68 1.11
C SER A 67 -22.02 29.15 2.27
N PHE A 68 -22.16 30.43 2.58
CA PHE A 68 -21.48 31.13 3.65
C PHE A 68 -22.50 31.79 4.57
N ALA A 69 -22.24 31.70 5.86
CA ALA A 69 -23.01 32.42 6.88
C ALA A 69 -22.04 32.91 7.96
N GLU A 70 -22.37 34.04 8.58
CA GLU A 70 -21.58 34.65 9.66
C GLU A 70 -22.52 35.09 10.77
N ASP A 71 -22.15 34.81 12.02
CA ASP A 71 -22.76 35.34 13.24
C ASP A 71 -21.70 36.00 14.14
N ASP A 72 -22.05 36.39 15.37
CA ASP A 72 -21.15 37.06 16.30
C ASP A 72 -19.90 36.26 16.67
N GLN A 73 -20.00 34.92 16.69
CA GLN A 73 -18.96 34.02 17.18
C GLN A 73 -18.27 33.23 16.05
N TYR A 74 -19.01 32.87 15.00
CA TYR A 74 -18.54 31.92 14.00
C TYR A 74 -18.75 32.43 12.58
N ILE A 75 -17.83 32.01 11.71
CA ILE A 75 -18.01 31.96 10.27
C ILE A 75 -18.30 30.51 9.89
N SER A 76 -19.35 30.28 9.10
CA SER A 76 -19.78 28.96 8.68
C SER A 76 -19.71 28.78 7.18
N ILE A 77 -19.09 27.71 6.71
CA ILE A 77 -19.08 27.24 5.31
C ILE A 77 -19.91 25.95 5.27
N ARG A 78 -20.84 25.88 4.32
CA ARG A 78 -21.69 24.70 4.17
C ARG A 78 -21.57 24.14 2.76
N LEU A 79 -21.20 22.87 2.68
CA LEU A 79 -21.25 22.01 1.52
C LEU A 79 -22.43 21.02 1.68
N ALA A 80 -22.76 20.26 0.65
CA ALA A 80 -23.87 19.30 0.73
C ALA A 80 -23.66 18.24 1.84
N LYS A 81 -22.42 17.81 2.07
CA LYS A 81 -22.09 16.78 3.08
C LYS A 81 -21.19 17.25 4.22
N LEU A 82 -20.78 18.53 4.24
CA LEU A 82 -19.83 19.03 5.25
C LEU A 82 -20.21 20.45 5.67
N THR A 83 -20.22 20.70 6.98
CA THR A 83 -20.31 22.03 7.58
C THR A 83 -19.03 22.33 8.34
N ILE A 84 -18.42 23.49 8.07
CA ILE A 84 -17.19 23.96 8.71
C ILE A 84 -17.54 25.21 9.50
N LYS A 85 -17.14 25.29 10.77
CA LYS A 85 -17.29 26.47 11.61
C LYS A 85 -15.94 26.98 12.04
N ILE A 86 -15.68 28.23 11.80
CA ILE A 86 -14.44 28.93 12.18
C ILE A 86 -14.76 29.91 13.31
N ASN A 87 -14.10 29.77 14.45
CA ASN A 87 -14.23 30.69 15.56
C ASN A 87 -13.56 32.01 15.22
N LYS A 88 -14.29 33.11 15.27
CA LYS A 88 -13.77 34.45 14.88
C LYS A 88 -12.67 34.95 15.80
N LYS A 89 -12.64 34.56 17.09
CA LYS A 89 -11.65 35.04 18.06
C LYS A 89 -10.33 34.24 18.01
N THR A 90 -10.40 32.95 17.71
CA THR A 90 -9.26 32.02 17.81
C THR A 90 -8.83 31.44 16.46
N ALA A 91 -9.61 31.69 15.41
CA ALA A 91 -9.47 31.06 14.08
C ALA A 91 -9.48 29.51 14.10
N SER A 92 -9.80 28.88 15.22
CA SER A 92 -9.94 27.42 15.36
C SER A 92 -11.08 26.92 14.49
N ILE A 93 -10.87 25.78 13.83
CA ILE A 93 -11.82 25.18 12.90
C ILE A 93 -12.47 23.96 13.55
N SER A 94 -13.76 23.80 13.32
CA SER A 94 -14.52 22.62 13.71
C SER A 94 -15.32 22.12 12.51
N TYR A 95 -15.38 20.80 12.36
CA TYR A 95 -15.98 20.10 11.23
C TYR A 95 -17.20 19.29 11.68
N TYR A 96 -18.29 19.36 10.94
CA TYR A 96 -19.57 18.75 11.28
C TYR A 96 -20.19 18.07 10.06
N ARG A 97 -20.93 17.00 10.30
CA ARG A 97 -21.92 16.51 9.33
C ARG A 97 -23.08 17.50 9.16
N PRO A 98 -23.89 17.39 8.10
CA PRO A 98 -25.07 18.26 7.90
C PRO A 98 -26.10 18.16 9.03
N ASP A 99 -26.19 17.02 9.71
CA ASP A 99 -27.09 16.79 10.86
C ASP A 99 -26.60 17.47 12.16
N GLY A 100 -25.43 18.11 12.13
CA GLY A 100 -24.83 18.78 13.29
C GLY A 100 -23.90 17.89 14.12
N THR A 101 -23.70 16.63 13.76
CA THR A 101 -22.74 15.74 14.43
C THR A 101 -21.31 16.25 14.19
N ARG A 102 -20.60 16.52 15.27
CA ARG A 102 -19.18 16.95 15.18
C ARG A 102 -18.31 15.80 14.74
N LEU A 103 -17.48 16.02 13.73
CA LEU A 103 -16.45 15.09 13.25
C LEU A 103 -15.12 15.35 13.97
N LEU A 104 -14.61 16.59 13.87
CA LEU A 104 -13.34 16.96 14.41
C LEU A 104 -13.39 18.41 14.91
N LYS A 105 -12.54 18.74 15.88
CA LYS A 105 -12.28 20.10 16.32
C LYS A 105 -10.77 20.33 16.44
N GLU A 106 -10.28 21.48 15.97
CA GLU A 106 -8.95 21.95 16.32
C GLU A 106 -8.94 22.53 17.74
N ARG A 107 -7.77 22.53 18.38
CA ARG A 107 -7.57 23.18 19.69
C ARG A 107 -7.95 24.67 19.61
N ASP A 108 -8.55 25.21 20.64
CA ASP A 108 -9.06 26.60 20.64
C ASP A 108 -7.96 27.68 20.60
N ARG A 109 -6.74 27.35 21.04
CA ARG A 109 -5.61 28.28 21.03
C ARG A 109 -4.40 27.63 20.36
N ASP A 110 -3.67 28.43 19.61
CA ASP A 110 -2.52 27.92 18.85
C ASP A 110 -2.90 26.66 18.03
N SER A 111 -4.08 26.72 17.41
CA SER A 111 -4.62 25.59 16.64
C SER A 111 -3.70 25.21 15.50
N ARG A 112 -3.09 26.21 14.88
CA ARG A 112 -2.10 26.06 13.81
C ARG A 112 -0.93 27.01 14.06
N THR A 113 0.28 26.48 13.99
CA THR A 113 1.49 27.30 14.13
C THR A 113 2.32 27.21 12.85
N MET A 114 2.97 28.31 12.48
CA MET A 114 3.91 28.40 11.37
C MET A 114 5.15 29.13 11.85
N GLU A 115 6.28 28.44 11.98
CA GLU A 115 7.56 29.01 12.40
C GLU A 115 8.50 29.10 11.19
N ALA A 116 8.90 30.31 10.85
CA ALA A 116 9.77 30.57 9.71
C ALA A 116 11.21 30.12 10.00
N PHE A 117 11.83 29.47 9.04
CA PHE A 117 13.25 29.16 9.05
C PHE A 117 13.87 29.31 7.67
N GLN A 118 15.20 29.44 7.62
CA GLN A 118 15.97 29.50 6.39
C GLN A 118 16.32 28.06 5.97
N SER A 119 15.82 27.60 4.80
CA SER A 119 16.25 26.35 4.20
C SER A 119 17.61 26.49 3.51
N TYR A 120 18.28 25.38 3.32
CA TYR A 120 19.61 25.35 2.70
C TYR A 120 19.62 24.32 1.57
N ARG A 121 20.44 24.57 0.55
CA ARG A 121 20.73 23.62 -0.51
C ARG A 121 22.23 23.32 -0.53
N MET A 122 22.57 22.11 -0.90
CA MET A 122 23.95 21.69 -1.09
C MET A 122 24.53 22.37 -2.34
N GLU A 123 25.65 23.06 -2.20
CA GLU A 123 26.35 23.73 -3.30
C GLU A 123 27.64 23.02 -3.71
N GLN A 124 28.34 22.45 -2.74
CA GLN A 124 29.56 21.69 -2.97
C GLN A 124 29.57 20.44 -2.10
N ALA A 125 30.06 19.35 -2.68
CA ALA A 125 30.38 18.17 -1.91
C ALA A 125 31.67 18.43 -1.11
N GLY A 126 31.63 18.20 0.20
CA GLY A 126 32.85 18.15 1.01
C GLY A 126 33.62 16.86 0.72
N GLN A 127 33.42 15.85 1.55
CA GLN A 127 33.98 14.51 1.31
C GLN A 127 32.92 13.58 0.74
N ILE A 128 33.23 12.91 -0.39
CA ILE A 128 32.40 11.84 -0.94
C ILE A 128 32.82 10.53 -0.28
N THR A 129 31.88 9.83 0.31
CA THR A 129 32.06 8.51 0.91
C THR A 129 31.18 7.49 0.20
N HIS A 130 31.69 6.26 0.08
CA HIS A 130 30.93 5.15 -0.44
C HIS A 130 30.61 4.20 0.71
N ILE A 131 29.34 3.89 0.88
CA ILE A 131 28.84 3.03 1.94
C ILE A 131 28.22 1.79 1.30
N GLN A 132 28.67 0.60 1.73
CA GLN A 132 28.03 -0.64 1.35
C GLN A 132 26.72 -0.77 2.10
N THR A 133 25.63 -0.96 1.37
CA THR A 133 24.29 -1.25 1.90
C THR A 133 23.77 -2.53 1.26
N ALA A 134 22.63 -3.03 1.70
CA ALA A 134 21.95 -4.15 1.03
C ALA A 134 21.58 -3.81 -0.41
N ASP A 135 21.30 -2.52 -0.71
CA ASP A 135 21.01 -2.02 -2.06
C ASP A 135 22.30 -1.66 -2.85
N GLY A 136 23.44 -2.26 -2.55
CA GLY A 136 24.72 -2.00 -3.19
C GLY A 136 25.50 -0.83 -2.58
N VAL A 137 26.54 -0.40 -3.28
CA VAL A 137 27.36 0.73 -2.87
C VAL A 137 26.63 2.02 -3.18
N LYS A 138 26.35 2.81 -2.16
CA LYS A 138 25.75 4.15 -2.29
C LYS A 138 26.75 5.25 -1.97
N GLN A 139 26.72 6.30 -2.77
CA GLN A 139 27.52 7.50 -2.59
C GLN A 139 26.81 8.46 -1.64
N PHE A 140 27.50 8.90 -0.59
CA PHE A 140 27.05 9.95 0.33
C PHE A 140 28.06 11.07 0.42
N VAL A 141 27.55 12.29 0.62
CA VAL A 141 28.38 13.47 0.85
C VAL A 141 28.49 13.72 2.34
N LYS A 142 29.70 13.79 2.88
CA LYS A 142 30.01 14.31 4.21
C LYS A 142 30.50 15.75 4.11
N ASP A 143 30.20 16.56 5.14
CA ASP A 143 30.67 17.93 5.27
C ASP A 143 30.32 18.81 4.04
N ALA A 144 29.10 18.64 3.52
CA ALA A 144 28.61 19.43 2.40
C ALA A 144 28.63 20.94 2.71
N VAL A 145 29.11 21.74 1.76
CA VAL A 145 28.91 23.18 1.82
C VAL A 145 27.49 23.50 1.45
N ARG A 146 26.74 24.08 2.38
CA ARG A 146 25.36 24.47 2.19
C ARG A 146 25.22 25.99 2.12
N VAL A 147 24.43 26.47 1.18
CA VAL A 147 24.10 27.88 1.03
C VAL A 147 22.63 28.13 1.30
N PRO A 148 22.24 29.30 1.79
CA PRO A 148 20.85 29.67 1.95
C PRO A 148 20.09 29.52 0.62
N ASP A 149 18.90 28.88 0.68
CA ASP A 149 18.03 28.69 -0.48
C ASP A 149 16.81 29.60 -0.39
N LYS A 150 15.85 29.28 0.45
CA LYS A 150 14.61 30.05 0.60
C LYS A 150 14.07 30.04 2.01
N GLN A 151 13.13 30.92 2.31
CA GLN A 151 12.41 30.87 3.58
C GLN A 151 11.28 29.85 3.48
N LEU A 152 11.24 28.91 4.44
CA LEU A 152 10.18 27.92 4.62
C LEU A 152 9.62 28.00 6.06
N TYR A 153 8.66 27.12 6.34
CA TYR A 153 7.99 27.04 7.63
C TYR A 153 7.95 25.63 8.16
N HIS A 154 8.25 25.48 9.45
CA HIS A 154 7.79 24.37 10.28
C HIS A 154 6.33 24.64 10.64
N THR A 155 5.46 23.66 10.46
CA THR A 155 4.04 23.87 10.79
C THR A 155 3.53 22.79 11.75
N ARG A 156 2.55 23.15 12.57
CA ARG A 156 1.80 22.21 13.41
C ARG A 156 0.32 22.50 13.34
N MET A 157 -0.48 21.45 13.31
CA MET A 157 -1.94 21.47 13.46
C MET A 157 -2.33 20.67 14.69
N HIS A 158 -3.01 21.28 15.66
CA HIS A 158 -3.40 20.62 16.91
C HIS A 158 -4.87 20.27 16.92
N PHE A 159 -5.18 19.06 17.37
CA PHE A 159 -6.52 18.46 17.34
C PHE A 159 -7.02 18.06 18.72
N GLU A 160 -8.36 18.03 18.83
CA GLU A 160 -9.10 17.46 19.95
C GLU A 160 -9.93 16.28 19.39
N TRP A 161 -9.39 15.05 19.50
CA TRP A 161 -10.06 13.84 19.06
C TRP A 161 -11.27 13.51 19.96
N GLN A 162 -12.23 12.81 19.41
CA GLN A 162 -13.37 12.36 20.17
C GLN A 162 -13.04 11.10 20.98
N GLN A 163 -13.77 10.88 22.07
CA GLN A 163 -13.62 9.67 22.89
C GLN A 163 -14.10 8.45 22.09
N GLY A 164 -13.33 7.35 22.14
CA GLY A 164 -13.64 6.12 21.41
C GLY A 164 -13.38 6.19 19.89
N GLU A 165 -12.85 7.31 19.39
CA GLU A 165 -12.41 7.43 18.02
C GLU A 165 -11.07 6.70 17.81
N ALA A 166 -10.99 5.89 16.78
CA ALA A 166 -9.76 5.27 16.31
C ALA A 166 -9.22 5.99 15.07
N LEU A 167 -7.89 6.04 14.92
CA LEU A 167 -7.20 6.70 13.82
C LEU A 167 -6.32 5.70 13.08
N TYR A 168 -6.30 5.78 11.77
CA TYR A 168 -5.62 4.84 10.87
C TYR A 168 -4.92 5.56 9.72
N GLY A 169 -4.25 4.79 8.87
CA GLY A 169 -3.60 5.33 7.67
C GLY A 169 -2.16 5.72 7.92
N LEU A 170 -1.72 6.83 7.32
CA LEU A 170 -0.34 7.34 7.34
C LEU A 170 0.70 6.42 6.68
N GLY A 171 0.26 5.38 5.95
CA GLY A 171 1.12 4.46 5.22
C GLY A 171 1.48 3.19 5.97
N GLN A 172 2.63 2.60 5.62
CA GLN A 172 3.19 1.37 6.18
C GLN A 172 4.25 1.72 7.23
N HIS A 173 4.13 1.14 8.42
CA HIS A 173 5.09 1.32 9.51
C HIS A 173 5.40 -0.02 10.18
N GLU A 174 6.66 -0.24 10.58
CA GLU A 174 7.12 -1.54 11.11
C GLU A 174 6.83 -1.76 12.61
N GLU A 175 6.27 -0.75 13.30
CA GLU A 175 5.98 -0.82 14.74
C GLU A 175 4.79 -1.74 15.07
N GLY A 176 4.02 -2.18 14.06
CA GLY A 176 2.89 -3.11 14.24
C GLY A 176 1.65 -2.47 14.90
N VAL A 177 1.52 -1.17 14.83
CA VAL A 177 0.39 -0.40 15.38
C VAL A 177 -0.72 -0.29 14.33
N LEU A 178 -1.96 -0.67 14.67
CA LEU A 178 -3.12 -0.46 13.82
C LEU A 178 -3.81 0.88 14.14
N ASN A 179 -4.32 1.02 15.37
CA ASN A 179 -4.94 2.25 15.83
C ASN A 179 -3.86 3.23 16.31
N LEU A 180 -3.73 4.35 15.64
CA LEU A 180 -2.67 5.34 15.88
C LEU A 180 -2.91 6.23 17.12
N ARG A 181 -4.06 6.07 17.83
CA ARG A 181 -4.34 6.80 19.06
C ARG A 181 -3.36 6.40 20.17
N GLY A 182 -2.80 7.38 20.84
CA GLY A 182 -1.79 7.18 21.87
C GLY A 182 -0.36 6.99 21.33
N HIS A 183 -0.15 7.10 20.02
CA HIS A 183 1.15 6.83 19.39
C HIS A 183 1.74 8.06 18.68
N GLN A 184 3.04 7.98 18.41
CA GLN A 184 3.78 8.92 17.57
C GLN A 184 4.32 8.19 16.35
N VAL A 185 4.17 8.78 15.16
CA VAL A 185 4.61 8.21 13.87
C VAL A 185 5.47 9.21 13.14
N TYR A 186 6.68 8.80 12.75
CA TYR A 186 7.60 9.58 11.94
C TYR A 186 7.39 9.26 10.46
N LEU A 187 6.96 10.25 9.68
CA LEU A 187 6.57 10.10 8.29
C LEU A 187 7.72 10.47 7.36
N HIS A 188 8.55 9.49 7.06
CA HIS A 188 9.64 9.52 6.09
C HIS A 188 9.71 8.18 5.35
N GLN A 189 10.38 8.17 4.21
CA GLN A 189 10.58 6.93 3.45
C GLN A 189 11.82 6.18 3.97
N ALA A 190 11.72 4.85 4.05
CA ALA A 190 12.84 3.96 4.34
C ALA A 190 12.52 2.56 3.81
N ASN A 191 13.51 1.68 3.72
CA ASN A 191 13.23 0.26 3.54
C ASN A 191 12.31 -0.21 4.70
N ARG A 192 11.23 -0.94 4.43
CA ARG A 192 10.17 -1.38 5.36
C ARG A 192 9.21 -0.29 5.85
N LYS A 193 9.41 0.99 5.47
CA LYS A 193 8.56 2.12 5.88
C LYS A 193 8.12 2.93 4.66
N ILE A 194 6.82 3.13 4.51
CA ILE A 194 6.22 3.94 3.44
C ILE A 194 5.31 4.97 4.08
N ALA A 195 5.70 6.23 4.05
CA ALA A 195 4.89 7.32 4.56
C ALA A 195 3.88 7.81 3.52
N ILE A 196 2.60 7.92 3.89
CA ILE A 196 1.53 8.52 3.08
C ILE A 196 0.79 9.55 3.94
N PRO A 197 0.64 10.80 3.53
CA PRO A 197 0.14 11.87 4.38
C PRO A 197 -1.39 11.92 4.49
N LEU A 198 -2.05 10.75 4.55
CA LEU A 198 -3.50 10.62 4.74
C LEU A 198 -3.80 9.94 6.07
N LEU A 199 -4.36 10.69 7.02
CA LEU A 199 -4.91 10.20 8.28
C LEU A 199 -6.40 9.93 8.09
N VAL A 200 -6.88 8.77 8.53
CA VAL A 200 -8.28 8.32 8.39
C VAL A 200 -8.88 8.00 9.75
N SER A 201 -10.07 8.54 10.03
CA SER A 201 -10.79 8.30 11.28
C SER A 201 -11.88 7.25 11.12
N SER A 202 -12.08 6.44 12.18
CA SER A 202 -13.25 5.54 12.32
C SER A 202 -14.58 6.28 12.25
N LEU A 203 -14.59 7.59 12.48
CA LEU A 203 -15.76 8.46 12.31
C LEU A 203 -16.07 8.79 10.84
N GLY A 204 -15.28 8.26 9.88
CA GLY A 204 -15.54 8.41 8.44
C GLY A 204 -15.09 9.76 7.87
N TYR A 205 -14.07 10.37 8.44
CA TYR A 205 -13.40 11.53 7.85
C TYR A 205 -11.91 11.27 7.64
N GLY A 206 -11.27 12.08 6.79
CA GLY A 206 -9.83 12.04 6.55
C GLY A 206 -9.19 13.43 6.51
N ILE A 207 -7.90 13.46 6.84
CA ILE A 207 -7.04 14.65 6.70
C ILE A 207 -5.89 14.26 5.76
N LEU A 208 -5.83 14.92 4.60
CA LEU A 208 -4.76 14.75 3.63
C LEU A 208 -3.87 15.99 3.66
N MET A 209 -2.60 15.82 4.05
CA MET A 209 -1.61 16.90 3.98
C MET A 209 -1.08 17.03 2.57
N ASN A 210 -1.12 18.23 2.00
CA ASN A 210 -0.61 18.52 0.67
C ASN A 210 0.86 19.01 0.75
N THR A 211 1.74 18.09 1.07
CA THR A 211 3.19 18.35 1.18
C THR A 211 3.97 17.11 0.75
N SER A 212 5.20 17.28 0.32
CA SER A 212 6.18 16.21 0.07
C SER A 212 7.33 16.20 1.10
N SER A 213 7.28 17.09 2.07
CA SER A 213 8.25 17.13 3.16
C SER A 213 8.02 16.02 4.19
N THR A 214 9.05 15.70 4.96
CA THR A 214 8.91 14.82 6.13
C THR A 214 7.93 15.40 7.15
N MET A 215 7.25 14.51 7.88
CA MET A 215 6.19 14.87 8.81
C MET A 215 6.28 14.06 10.11
N ILE A 216 5.56 14.51 11.13
CA ILE A 216 5.33 13.74 12.36
C ILE A 216 3.84 13.80 12.69
N PHE A 217 3.24 12.65 12.90
CA PHE A 217 1.97 12.53 13.63
C PHE A 217 2.26 12.24 15.09
N SER A 218 1.60 12.92 16.00
CA SER A 218 1.69 12.66 17.44
C SER A 218 0.29 12.68 18.04
N ASP A 219 -0.02 11.65 18.83
CA ASP A 219 -1.17 11.60 19.75
C ASP A 219 -0.70 11.00 21.07
N THR A 220 -0.10 11.84 21.92
CA THR A 220 0.49 11.44 23.20
C THR A 220 -0.03 12.33 24.33
N GLU A 221 0.36 12.07 25.56
CA GLU A 221 0.03 12.92 26.71
C GLU A 221 0.53 14.38 26.56
N TYR A 222 1.52 14.60 25.67
CA TYR A 222 2.08 15.93 25.38
C TYR A 222 1.31 16.70 24.28
N GLY A 223 0.30 16.08 23.68
CA GLY A 223 -0.60 16.69 22.71
C GLY A 223 -0.79 15.90 21.41
N SER A 224 -1.86 16.26 20.70
CA SER A 224 -2.25 15.64 19.46
C SER A 224 -2.03 16.62 18.31
N TYR A 225 -1.16 16.29 17.36
CA TYR A 225 -0.84 17.19 16.24
C TYR A 225 -0.30 16.46 15.01
N LEU A 226 -0.42 17.12 13.86
CA LEU A 226 0.34 16.87 12.64
C LEU A 226 1.39 17.97 12.48
N TYR A 227 2.65 17.58 12.33
CA TYR A 227 3.79 18.47 12.10
C TYR A 227 4.36 18.25 10.70
N THR A 228 4.71 19.34 9.99
CA THR A 228 5.47 19.27 8.74
C THR A 228 6.79 20.00 8.88
N GLU A 229 7.84 19.41 8.33
CA GLU A 229 9.22 19.91 8.52
C GLU A 229 9.51 21.16 7.71
N ALA A 230 9.23 21.14 6.40
CA ALA A 230 9.66 22.20 5.50
C ALA A 230 8.59 22.45 4.42
N VAL A 231 7.80 23.49 4.60
CA VAL A 231 6.72 23.84 3.67
C VAL A 231 6.68 25.34 3.41
N PRO A 232 6.31 25.78 2.19
CA PRO A 232 6.11 27.21 1.91
C PRO A 232 4.83 27.76 2.55
N GLN A 233 3.87 26.88 2.84
CA GLN A 233 2.57 27.18 3.45
C GLN A 233 1.99 25.93 4.08
N LEU A 234 1.09 26.05 5.05
CA LEU A 234 0.31 24.93 5.55
C LEU A 234 -0.86 24.68 4.60
N ASP A 235 -0.90 23.53 3.96
CA ASP A 235 -1.89 23.15 2.95
C ASP A 235 -2.41 21.73 3.22
N PHE A 236 -3.71 21.59 3.35
CA PHE A 236 -4.32 20.30 3.63
C PHE A 236 -5.78 20.22 3.15
N TYR A 237 -6.27 18.99 3.04
CA TYR A 237 -7.65 18.70 2.73
C TYR A 237 -8.32 18.07 3.93
N PHE A 238 -9.54 18.54 4.24
CA PHE A 238 -10.46 17.82 5.12
C PHE A 238 -11.54 17.16 4.28
N ILE A 239 -11.76 15.87 4.50
CA ILE A 239 -12.69 15.01 3.74
C ILE A 239 -13.70 14.42 4.71
N ASN A 240 -15.00 14.61 4.48
CA ASN A 240 -16.08 13.87 5.15
C ASN A 240 -16.56 12.76 4.21
N GLY A 241 -16.00 11.56 4.34
CA GLY A 241 -16.35 10.41 3.48
C GLY A 241 -17.68 9.74 3.81
N ASP A 242 -18.27 10.06 4.97
CA ASP A 242 -19.43 9.32 5.51
C ASP A 242 -19.14 7.81 5.67
N GLY A 243 -17.91 7.50 6.09
CA GLY A 243 -17.30 6.18 6.20
C GLY A 243 -15.91 6.17 5.60
N MET A 244 -15.10 5.20 5.99
CA MET A 244 -13.69 5.11 5.52
C MET A 244 -13.60 4.88 4.01
N ASP A 245 -14.53 4.13 3.40
CA ASP A 245 -14.60 3.96 1.93
C ASP A 245 -14.81 5.29 1.19
N GLY A 246 -15.66 6.15 1.74
CA GLY A 246 -15.86 7.49 1.15
C GLY A 246 -14.63 8.39 1.25
N VAL A 247 -13.82 8.23 2.31
CA VAL A 247 -12.52 8.93 2.43
C VAL A 247 -11.55 8.44 1.34
N VAL A 248 -11.42 7.13 1.15
CA VAL A 248 -10.56 6.53 0.11
C VAL A 248 -11.03 6.95 -1.29
N ARG A 249 -12.34 6.93 -1.56
CA ARG A 249 -12.92 7.39 -2.83
C ARG A 249 -12.58 8.85 -3.11
N GLU A 250 -12.78 9.72 -2.13
CA GLU A 250 -12.50 11.15 -2.30
C GLU A 250 -11.00 11.43 -2.43
N TYR A 251 -10.15 10.71 -1.68
CA TYR A 251 -8.71 10.76 -1.86
C TYR A 251 -8.31 10.43 -3.29
N ARG A 252 -8.82 9.33 -3.87
CA ARG A 252 -8.51 8.93 -5.25
C ARG A 252 -9.11 9.88 -6.27
N ARG A 253 -10.27 10.48 -6.01
CA ARG A 253 -10.81 11.55 -6.84
C ARG A 253 -9.89 12.77 -6.86
N LEU A 254 -9.30 13.13 -5.73
CA LEU A 254 -8.38 14.27 -5.62
C LEU A 254 -6.98 13.98 -6.21
N THR A 255 -6.45 12.77 -6.03
CA THR A 255 -5.05 12.43 -6.35
C THR A 255 -4.88 11.59 -7.61
N GLY A 256 -5.96 11.06 -8.13
CA GLY A 256 -6.00 10.19 -9.31
C GLY A 256 -6.52 8.80 -8.98
N LYS A 257 -7.31 8.25 -9.89
CA LYS A 257 -7.90 6.93 -9.79
C LYS A 257 -6.82 5.86 -9.81
N ALA A 258 -6.99 4.78 -9.04
CA ALA A 258 -6.07 3.66 -9.06
C ALA A 258 -6.18 2.91 -10.40
N SER A 259 -5.06 2.58 -11.03
CA SER A 259 -5.03 1.76 -12.24
C SER A 259 -5.45 0.33 -11.92
N MET A 260 -6.14 -0.33 -12.85
CA MET A 260 -6.38 -1.76 -12.76
C MET A 260 -5.14 -2.52 -13.23
N LEU A 261 -4.69 -3.48 -12.45
CA LEU A 261 -3.57 -4.35 -12.80
C LEU A 261 -4.00 -5.40 -13.84
N PRO A 262 -3.06 -6.00 -14.59
CA PRO A 262 -3.37 -7.12 -15.44
C PRO A 262 -3.89 -8.31 -14.62
N ARG A 263 -4.76 -9.13 -15.21
CA ARG A 263 -5.40 -10.24 -14.47
C ARG A 263 -4.39 -11.25 -13.94
N TRP A 264 -3.31 -11.51 -14.67
CA TRP A 264 -2.26 -12.43 -14.25
C TRP A 264 -1.55 -11.98 -12.96
N ALA A 265 -1.51 -10.68 -12.65
CA ALA A 265 -0.95 -10.16 -11.40
C ALA A 265 -1.68 -10.68 -10.15
N PHE A 266 -2.93 -11.15 -10.30
CA PHE A 266 -3.72 -11.69 -9.20
C PHE A 266 -3.56 -13.20 -8.99
N GLY A 267 -2.79 -13.91 -9.84
CA GLY A 267 -2.36 -15.28 -9.62
C GLY A 267 -1.18 -15.36 -8.65
N TYR A 268 -0.34 -16.37 -8.77
CA TYR A 268 0.87 -16.54 -7.96
C TYR A 268 2.11 -16.08 -8.73
N LEU A 269 2.96 -15.32 -8.07
CA LEU A 269 4.24 -14.84 -8.60
C LEU A 269 5.39 -15.52 -7.84
N GLN A 270 6.29 -16.17 -8.56
CA GLN A 270 7.48 -16.80 -7.99
C GLN A 270 8.68 -15.88 -8.14
N SER A 271 9.37 -15.67 -7.05
CA SER A 271 10.61 -14.89 -6.99
C SER A 271 11.55 -15.46 -5.93
N GLN A 272 12.82 -15.13 -6.05
CA GLN A 272 13.85 -15.24 -5.00
C GLN A 272 14.99 -14.32 -5.32
N GLU A 273 15.79 -13.95 -4.37
CA GLU A 273 17.12 -13.41 -4.57
C GLU A 273 18.10 -14.61 -4.61
N ARG A 274 18.64 -14.98 -5.78
CA ARG A 274 18.22 -14.63 -7.15
C ARG A 274 18.29 -15.87 -8.04
N TYR A 275 17.63 -15.80 -9.17
CA TYR A 275 17.88 -16.71 -10.28
C TYR A 275 19.11 -16.24 -11.06
N GLU A 276 20.04 -17.14 -11.34
CA GLU A 276 21.35 -16.77 -11.89
C GLU A 276 21.45 -16.90 -13.40
N THR A 277 20.64 -17.77 -14.01
CA THR A 277 20.71 -18.06 -15.44
C THR A 277 19.35 -18.14 -16.11
N GLN A 278 19.34 -17.90 -17.41
CA GLN A 278 18.18 -18.08 -18.29
C GLN A 278 17.60 -19.48 -18.18
N GLU A 279 18.48 -20.52 -18.16
CA GLU A 279 18.05 -21.92 -18.09
C GLU A 279 17.31 -22.20 -16.77
N GLU A 280 17.85 -21.71 -15.65
CA GLU A 280 17.24 -21.88 -14.31
C GLU A 280 15.83 -21.32 -14.26
N ILE A 281 15.62 -20.09 -14.75
CA ILE A 281 14.30 -19.43 -14.79
C ILE A 281 13.30 -20.29 -15.60
N CYS A 282 13.69 -20.73 -16.81
CA CYS A 282 12.84 -21.56 -17.63
C CYS A 282 12.53 -22.92 -16.99
N GLN A 283 13.50 -23.54 -16.32
CA GLN A 283 13.31 -24.82 -15.63
C GLN A 283 12.34 -24.69 -14.44
N VAL A 284 12.44 -23.62 -13.68
CA VAL A 284 11.52 -23.35 -12.54
C VAL A 284 10.09 -23.24 -13.05
N ALA A 285 9.83 -22.44 -14.10
CA ALA A 285 8.50 -22.28 -14.68
C ALA A 285 7.91 -23.63 -15.15
N LYS A 286 8.69 -24.42 -15.91
CA LYS A 286 8.31 -25.76 -16.39
C LYS A 286 8.04 -26.72 -15.22
N GLU A 287 8.81 -26.63 -14.15
CA GLU A 287 8.61 -27.49 -12.99
C GLU A 287 7.31 -27.16 -12.22
N TYR A 288 6.91 -25.87 -12.13
CA TYR A 288 5.60 -25.47 -11.63
C TYR A 288 4.47 -26.11 -12.47
N ARG A 289 4.54 -26.00 -13.80
CA ARG A 289 3.56 -26.62 -14.71
C ARG A 289 3.54 -28.14 -14.58
N ARG A 290 4.71 -28.79 -14.56
CA ARG A 290 4.83 -30.24 -14.42
C ARG A 290 4.19 -30.76 -13.13
N ARG A 291 4.24 -29.98 -12.03
CA ARG A 291 3.65 -30.33 -10.72
C ARG A 291 2.18 -29.95 -10.61
N GLY A 292 1.62 -29.23 -11.57
CA GLY A 292 0.26 -28.69 -11.48
C GLY A 292 0.09 -27.69 -10.35
N ILE A 293 1.10 -26.83 -10.16
CA ILE A 293 1.09 -25.73 -9.20
C ILE A 293 0.81 -24.44 -9.98
N GLY A 294 -0.16 -23.65 -9.52
CA GLY A 294 -0.50 -22.38 -10.17
C GLY A 294 0.66 -21.38 -10.13
N LEU A 295 0.94 -20.78 -11.30
CA LEU A 295 1.99 -19.77 -11.49
C LEU A 295 1.60 -18.83 -12.62
N ASP A 296 1.68 -17.52 -12.44
CA ASP A 296 1.41 -16.54 -13.49
C ASP A 296 2.58 -15.64 -13.82
N GLY A 297 3.53 -15.52 -12.92
CA GLY A 297 4.72 -14.72 -13.17
C GLY A 297 5.96 -15.25 -12.46
N ILE A 298 7.11 -14.99 -13.08
CA ILE A 298 8.43 -15.25 -12.50
C ILE A 298 9.26 -13.97 -12.53
N VAL A 299 10.04 -13.75 -11.50
CA VAL A 299 10.80 -12.52 -11.31
C VAL A 299 12.29 -12.80 -11.43
N LEU A 300 12.99 -12.05 -12.29
CA LEU A 300 14.43 -11.92 -12.24
C LEU A 300 14.77 -10.71 -11.34
N ASP A 301 15.12 -11.01 -10.11
CA ASP A 301 15.55 -10.01 -9.15
C ASP A 301 17.06 -9.90 -9.16
N TRP A 302 17.54 -8.66 -9.08
CA TRP A 302 18.91 -8.25 -8.89
C TRP A 302 19.92 -8.86 -9.90
N CYS A 303 20.98 -8.12 -10.20
CA CYS A 303 22.08 -8.56 -11.06
C CYS A 303 21.68 -9.20 -12.41
N SER A 304 20.74 -8.60 -13.14
CA SER A 304 20.52 -8.98 -14.56
C SER A 304 21.71 -8.58 -15.44
N TRP A 305 22.49 -7.60 -15.03
CA TRP A 305 23.64 -6.97 -15.67
C TRP A 305 24.95 -7.71 -15.40
N GLU A 306 26.03 -7.34 -16.12
CA GLU A 306 27.40 -7.81 -15.92
C GLU A 306 27.96 -7.38 -14.55
N ASP A 307 28.88 -8.18 -14.01
CA ASP A 307 29.49 -7.93 -12.71
C ASP A 307 30.07 -6.51 -12.57
N GLY A 308 29.76 -5.86 -11.46
CA GLY A 308 30.19 -4.51 -11.13
C GLY A 308 29.46 -3.39 -11.87
N MET A 309 28.42 -3.71 -12.64
CA MET A 309 27.60 -2.76 -13.40
C MET A 309 26.25 -2.51 -12.71
N TRP A 310 26.27 -2.21 -11.40
CA TRP A 310 25.05 -2.01 -10.62
C TRP A 310 24.06 -1.03 -11.24
N GLY A 311 22.81 -1.43 -11.41
CA GLY A 311 21.73 -0.61 -11.94
C GLY A 311 21.78 -0.37 -13.45
N GLN A 312 22.70 -1.01 -14.20
CA GLN A 312 22.67 -1.03 -15.63
C GLN A 312 21.42 -1.77 -16.10
N LYS A 313 20.68 -1.17 -17.02
CA LYS A 313 19.50 -1.80 -17.63
C LYS A 313 19.94 -2.65 -18.83
N SER A 314 20.37 -3.88 -18.55
CA SER A 314 20.84 -4.84 -19.54
C SER A 314 20.74 -6.27 -19.03
N PHE A 315 20.85 -7.24 -19.91
CA PHE A 315 21.10 -8.64 -19.58
C PHE A 315 22.61 -8.96 -19.75
N ASP A 316 23.19 -9.64 -18.79
CA ASP A 316 24.49 -10.28 -18.95
C ASP A 316 24.36 -11.48 -19.90
N HIS A 317 24.83 -11.32 -21.14
CA HIS A 317 24.70 -12.35 -22.16
C HIS A 317 25.49 -13.64 -21.88
N SER A 318 26.38 -13.66 -20.88
CA SER A 318 27.00 -14.90 -20.43
C SER A 318 26.03 -15.79 -19.63
N ARG A 319 25.08 -15.19 -18.93
CA ARG A 319 24.06 -15.85 -18.10
C ARG A 319 22.69 -15.89 -18.76
N PHE A 320 22.39 -14.89 -19.57
CA PHE A 320 21.14 -14.72 -20.33
C PHE A 320 21.46 -14.52 -21.80
N PRO A 321 21.93 -15.58 -22.52
CA PRO A 321 22.41 -15.45 -23.89
C PRO A 321 21.33 -15.05 -24.90
N ASP A 322 20.07 -15.40 -24.69
CA ASP A 322 18.93 -15.04 -25.52
C ASP A 322 17.70 -14.68 -24.69
N PRO A 323 17.64 -13.43 -24.15
CA PRO A 323 16.53 -12.99 -23.32
C PRO A 323 15.16 -13.05 -24.02
N SER A 324 15.12 -12.81 -25.33
CA SER A 324 13.86 -12.89 -26.10
C SER A 324 13.31 -14.31 -26.10
N ASN A 325 14.15 -15.31 -26.39
CA ASN A 325 13.74 -16.71 -26.36
C ASN A 325 13.40 -17.20 -24.95
N MET A 326 14.12 -16.69 -23.92
CA MET A 326 13.77 -16.98 -22.52
C MET A 326 12.35 -16.50 -22.21
N ILE A 327 12.05 -15.25 -22.49
CA ILE A 327 10.73 -14.66 -22.19
C ILE A 327 9.64 -15.32 -23.04
N GLN A 328 9.90 -15.62 -24.31
CA GLN A 328 8.95 -16.35 -25.14
C GLN A 328 8.67 -17.76 -24.59
N THR A 329 9.70 -18.46 -24.09
CA THR A 329 9.53 -19.77 -23.45
C THR A 329 8.66 -19.69 -22.19
N LEU A 330 8.76 -18.60 -21.43
CA LEU A 330 7.88 -18.35 -20.27
C LEU A 330 6.43 -18.08 -20.73
N HIS A 331 6.26 -17.24 -21.76
CA HIS A 331 4.94 -16.95 -22.32
C HIS A 331 4.26 -18.19 -22.91
N ASP A 332 5.01 -19.11 -23.51
CA ASP A 332 4.49 -20.38 -24.03
C ASP A 332 3.98 -21.31 -22.90
N GLU A 333 4.41 -21.06 -21.67
CA GLU A 333 3.95 -21.71 -20.44
C GLU A 333 2.89 -20.88 -19.68
N ASP A 334 2.33 -19.82 -20.28
CA ASP A 334 1.46 -18.82 -19.62
C ASP A 334 2.09 -18.17 -18.37
N VAL A 335 3.40 -17.91 -18.38
CA VAL A 335 4.13 -17.26 -17.31
C VAL A 335 4.68 -15.93 -17.77
N HIS A 336 4.29 -14.86 -17.09
CA HIS A 336 4.78 -13.50 -17.37
C HIS A 336 6.12 -13.24 -16.71
N PHE A 337 6.90 -12.31 -17.25
CA PHE A 337 8.24 -12.03 -16.78
C PHE A 337 8.35 -10.61 -16.19
N MET A 338 8.75 -10.55 -14.92
CA MET A 338 9.04 -9.31 -14.19
C MET A 338 10.56 -9.19 -13.99
N ILE A 339 11.10 -7.97 -14.08
CA ILE A 339 12.51 -7.69 -13.84
C ILE A 339 12.69 -6.50 -12.89
N SER A 340 13.69 -6.57 -12.00
CA SER A 340 14.03 -5.48 -11.08
C SER A 340 14.90 -4.42 -11.76
N ILE A 341 14.65 -3.15 -11.40
CA ILE A 341 15.36 -1.96 -11.86
C ILE A 341 15.60 -1.00 -10.70
N TRP A 342 16.72 -0.29 -10.73
CA TRP A 342 17.13 0.65 -9.68
C TRP A 342 17.25 2.08 -10.18
N PRO A 343 17.03 3.09 -9.32
CA PRO A 343 17.30 4.48 -9.66
C PRO A 343 18.77 4.88 -9.58
N ASN A 344 19.59 4.15 -8.79
CA ASN A 344 21.02 4.35 -8.66
C ASN A 344 21.78 3.47 -9.67
N MET A 345 22.85 4.00 -10.21
CA MET A 345 23.66 3.35 -11.25
C MET A 345 25.15 3.55 -10.97
N ASP A 346 25.95 2.48 -11.01
CA ASP A 346 27.40 2.58 -10.86
C ASP A 346 28.00 3.47 -11.95
N PRO A 347 28.98 4.33 -11.64
CA PRO A 347 29.65 5.19 -12.62
C PRO A 347 30.28 4.48 -13.84
N LYS A 348 30.53 3.18 -13.75
CA LYS A 348 31.00 2.37 -14.88
C LYS A 348 29.93 2.12 -15.93
N CYS A 349 28.65 2.14 -15.52
CA CYS A 349 27.51 1.87 -16.37
C CYS A 349 27.36 2.86 -17.52
N GLU A 350 27.02 2.38 -18.70
CA GLU A 350 26.69 3.25 -19.84
C GLU A 350 25.46 4.11 -19.55
N ASN A 351 24.49 3.56 -18.80
CA ASN A 351 23.31 4.30 -18.39
C ASN A 351 23.66 5.48 -17.46
N HIS A 352 24.61 5.31 -16.54
CA HIS A 352 25.11 6.39 -15.68
C HIS A 352 25.82 7.48 -16.51
N LYS A 353 26.74 7.08 -17.40
CA LYS A 353 27.48 8.01 -18.27
C LYS A 353 26.54 8.88 -19.09
N GLU A 354 25.53 8.25 -19.73
CA GLU A 354 24.50 8.95 -20.51
C GLU A 354 23.72 9.98 -19.64
N MET A 355 23.29 9.59 -18.43
CA MET A 355 22.62 10.49 -17.49
C MET A 355 23.50 11.65 -17.06
N LYS A 356 24.79 11.38 -16.79
CA LYS A 356 25.77 12.38 -16.37
C LYS A 356 26.06 13.39 -17.49
N GLU A 357 26.30 12.93 -18.71
CA GLU A 357 26.55 13.78 -19.88
C GLU A 357 25.39 14.74 -20.18
N LYS A 358 24.15 14.26 -19.92
CA LYS A 358 22.93 15.05 -20.09
C LYS A 358 22.56 15.88 -18.85
N ASN A 359 23.35 15.87 -17.76
CA ASN A 359 23.06 16.54 -16.49
C ASN A 359 21.72 16.12 -15.86
N LEU A 360 21.41 14.82 -15.86
CA LEU A 360 20.13 14.27 -15.41
C LEU A 360 20.21 13.50 -14.07
N LEU A 361 21.41 13.48 -13.44
CA LEU A 361 21.60 12.94 -12.11
C LEU A 361 21.23 13.99 -11.03
N LEU A 362 20.93 13.52 -9.83
CA LEU A 362 20.87 14.39 -8.63
C LEU A 362 22.27 14.96 -8.37
N PRO A 363 22.38 16.15 -7.78
CA PRO A 363 23.67 16.76 -7.45
C PRO A 363 24.55 15.82 -6.62
N PHE A 364 25.77 15.59 -7.05
CA PHE A 364 26.78 14.75 -6.34
C PHE A 364 26.29 13.35 -5.99
N SER A 365 25.49 12.71 -6.86
CA SER A 365 24.87 11.43 -6.64
C SER A 365 24.90 10.57 -7.90
N ASP A 366 24.82 9.25 -7.73
CA ASP A 366 24.67 8.27 -8.80
C ASP A 366 23.20 7.93 -9.08
N ILE A 367 22.29 8.69 -8.50
CA ILE A 367 20.82 8.54 -8.64
C ILE A 367 20.34 9.56 -9.68
N TYR A 368 19.48 9.13 -10.60
CA TYR A 368 18.90 10.06 -11.56
C TYR A 368 17.84 10.97 -10.93
N ASN A 369 17.66 12.18 -11.47
CA ASN A 369 16.70 13.14 -10.98
C ASN A 369 15.29 12.87 -11.50
N ALA A 370 14.58 11.92 -10.88
CA ALA A 370 13.23 11.51 -11.27
C ALA A 370 12.21 12.65 -11.35
N ARG A 371 12.42 13.76 -10.64
CA ARG A 371 11.50 14.91 -10.65
C ARG A 371 11.47 15.64 -12.00
N THR A 372 12.54 15.58 -12.79
CA THR A 372 12.59 16.23 -14.10
C THR A 372 12.04 15.31 -15.20
N GLU A 373 11.24 15.87 -16.10
CA GLU A 373 10.66 15.12 -17.21
C GLU A 373 11.74 14.53 -18.12
N GLN A 374 12.79 15.29 -18.39
CA GLN A 374 13.89 14.87 -19.24
C GLN A 374 14.61 13.64 -18.66
N ALA A 375 14.85 13.61 -17.34
CA ALA A 375 15.48 12.47 -16.69
C ALA A 375 14.57 11.25 -16.69
N ARG A 376 13.26 11.42 -16.47
CA ARG A 376 12.28 10.31 -16.59
C ARG A 376 12.24 9.74 -18.00
N LYS A 377 12.21 10.58 -19.03
CA LYS A 377 12.26 10.11 -20.44
C LYS A 377 13.55 9.34 -20.73
N CYS A 378 14.70 9.86 -20.31
CA CYS A 378 15.98 9.19 -20.50
C CYS A 378 16.02 7.84 -19.75
N TYR A 379 15.51 7.78 -18.51
CA TYR A 379 15.42 6.53 -17.74
C TYR A 379 14.57 5.47 -18.43
N TRP A 380 13.40 5.87 -18.94
CA TRP A 380 12.55 4.97 -19.72
C TRP A 380 13.21 4.47 -21.00
N GLU A 381 13.85 5.36 -21.79
CA GLU A 381 14.55 4.97 -23.02
C GLU A 381 15.68 3.96 -22.73
N GLN A 382 16.37 4.09 -21.61
CA GLN A 382 17.34 3.09 -21.16
C GLN A 382 16.67 1.75 -20.85
N ALA A 383 15.57 1.75 -20.10
CA ALA A 383 14.81 0.54 -19.77
C ALA A 383 14.21 -0.11 -21.03
N LYS A 384 13.67 0.70 -21.95
CA LYS A 384 13.13 0.24 -23.23
C LYS A 384 14.19 -0.45 -24.07
N ARG A 385 15.32 0.21 -24.28
CA ARG A 385 16.44 -0.27 -25.09
C ARG A 385 17.14 -1.48 -24.47
N GLY A 386 17.28 -1.53 -23.15
CA GLY A 386 18.04 -2.58 -22.48
C GLY A 386 17.22 -3.79 -22.03
N LEU A 387 15.91 -3.62 -21.82
CA LEU A 387 15.08 -4.65 -21.19
C LEU A 387 13.74 -4.86 -21.89
N TYR A 388 12.91 -3.81 -22.05
CA TYR A 388 11.54 -3.93 -22.53
C TYR A 388 11.41 -4.52 -23.93
N GLN A 389 12.36 -4.20 -24.82
CA GLN A 389 12.38 -4.72 -26.21
C GLN A 389 12.44 -6.25 -26.29
N TYR A 390 12.87 -6.94 -25.24
CA TYR A 390 12.94 -8.40 -25.18
C TYR A 390 11.64 -9.08 -24.74
N GLY A 391 10.60 -8.29 -24.35
CA GLY A 391 9.28 -8.80 -24.00
C GLY A 391 8.93 -8.74 -22.49
N VAL A 392 9.68 -7.98 -21.68
CA VAL A 392 9.38 -7.79 -20.25
C VAL A 392 7.93 -7.33 -20.04
N ASP A 393 7.21 -7.95 -19.10
CA ASP A 393 5.80 -7.67 -18.82
C ASP A 393 5.58 -6.73 -17.62
N ALA A 394 6.47 -6.76 -16.63
CA ALA A 394 6.32 -5.98 -15.40
C ALA A 394 7.66 -5.54 -14.81
N TRP A 395 7.60 -4.59 -13.90
CA TRP A 395 8.75 -3.91 -13.31
C TRP A 395 8.77 -4.06 -11.80
N TRP A 396 9.95 -4.30 -11.25
CA TRP A 396 10.23 -4.19 -9.82
C TRP A 396 11.15 -2.98 -9.61
N CYS A 397 10.55 -1.86 -9.19
CA CYS A 397 11.26 -0.61 -8.92
C CYS A 397 11.80 -0.64 -7.49
N ASP A 398 12.97 -1.24 -7.32
CA ASP A 398 13.63 -1.37 -6.02
C ASP A 398 14.37 -0.08 -5.62
N SER A 399 14.71 0.05 -4.32
CA SER A 399 15.40 1.21 -3.75
C SER A 399 14.75 2.55 -4.13
N SER A 400 13.43 2.58 -4.23
CA SER A 400 12.68 3.75 -4.70
C SER A 400 12.49 4.85 -3.65
N GLU A 401 12.92 4.65 -2.40
CA GLU A 401 13.02 5.68 -1.34
C GLU A 401 14.25 6.57 -1.40
N PRO A 402 15.13 6.53 -2.26
CA PRO A 402 16.45 6.10 -2.66
C PRO A 402 17.53 6.23 -1.58
N PHE A 403 17.25 6.77 -0.41
CA PHE A 403 18.20 6.97 0.69
C PHE A 403 17.80 6.11 1.90
N THR A 404 18.75 5.33 2.39
CA THR A 404 18.59 4.44 3.55
C THR A 404 19.77 4.61 4.49
N PRO A 405 19.99 5.82 5.08
CA PRO A 405 21.19 6.09 5.88
C PRO A 405 21.30 5.19 7.12
N GLU A 406 20.18 4.77 7.69
CA GLU A 406 20.11 3.89 8.86
C GLU A 406 20.75 2.52 8.63
N TRP A 407 20.82 2.06 7.39
CA TRP A 407 21.42 0.76 7.05
C TRP A 407 22.95 0.79 7.01
N SER A 408 23.55 1.96 7.16
CA SER A 408 25.02 2.13 7.34
C SER A 408 25.48 1.96 8.79
N HIS A 409 24.55 1.87 9.75
CA HIS A 409 24.87 1.73 11.18
C HIS A 409 25.10 0.25 11.55
N THR A 410 25.92 0.03 12.59
CA THR A 410 26.16 -1.32 13.15
C THR A 410 25.01 -1.82 14.04
N GLU A 411 24.22 -0.88 14.58
CA GLU A 411 23.07 -1.16 15.43
C GLU A 411 21.82 -0.45 14.89
N ARG A 412 20.64 -0.94 15.26
CA ARG A 412 19.38 -0.32 14.86
C ARG A 412 19.26 1.08 15.46
N VAL A 413 19.02 2.05 14.61
CA VAL A 413 18.84 3.45 14.98
C VAL A 413 17.44 3.68 15.54
N GLU A 414 17.34 4.43 16.62
CA GLU A 414 16.06 4.86 17.20
C GLU A 414 15.22 5.66 16.18
N PRO A 415 13.88 5.48 16.12
CA PRO A 415 13.02 6.09 15.10
C PRO A 415 13.17 7.61 14.95
N ALA A 416 13.38 8.33 16.06
CA ALA A 416 13.59 9.79 16.02
C ALA A 416 14.92 10.17 15.35
N LEU A 417 15.98 9.41 15.60
CA LEU A 417 17.30 9.63 14.98
C LEU A 417 17.27 9.22 13.50
N GLN A 418 16.59 8.13 13.17
CA GLN A 418 16.37 7.71 11.79
C GLN A 418 15.65 8.81 10.98
N TYR A 419 14.62 9.42 11.57
CA TYR A 419 13.92 10.55 10.96
C TYR A 419 14.83 11.75 10.70
N GLU A 420 15.66 12.13 11.68
CA GLU A 420 16.60 13.25 11.55
C GLU A 420 17.68 12.98 10.50
N GLU A 421 18.19 11.76 10.42
CA GLU A 421 19.18 11.38 9.42
C GLU A 421 18.58 11.36 8.01
N TYR A 422 17.40 10.76 7.85
CA TYR A 422 16.71 10.74 6.57
C TYR A 422 16.39 12.16 6.09
N LYS A 423 15.80 12.98 6.96
CA LYS A 423 15.47 14.38 6.67
C LYS A 423 16.67 15.15 6.14
N ARG A 424 17.82 15.02 6.82
CA ARG A 424 19.05 15.67 6.41
C ARG A 424 19.56 15.13 5.07
N THR A 425 19.66 13.82 4.94
CA THR A 425 20.21 13.17 3.74
C THR A 425 19.33 13.43 2.52
N ALA A 426 18.04 13.15 2.61
CA ALA A 426 17.12 13.39 1.51
C ALA A 426 16.99 14.90 1.17
N GLY A 427 17.03 15.77 2.20
CA GLY A 427 16.99 17.23 2.02
C GLY A 427 18.19 17.76 1.25
N ASP A 428 19.39 17.22 1.46
CA ASP A 428 20.60 17.63 0.74
C ASP A 428 20.48 17.36 -0.78
N TYR A 429 19.86 16.25 -1.19
CA TYR A 429 19.77 15.84 -2.59
C TYR A 429 18.46 16.25 -3.30
N LEU A 430 17.33 16.19 -2.60
CA LEU A 430 16.00 16.44 -3.17
C LEU A 430 15.47 17.84 -2.86
N GLY A 431 16.04 18.51 -1.84
CA GLY A 431 15.49 19.70 -1.21
C GLY A 431 14.53 19.34 -0.07
N GLU A 432 14.55 20.16 1.01
CA GLU A 432 13.83 19.87 2.26
C GLU A 432 12.30 19.75 2.09
N GLU A 433 11.72 20.38 1.05
CA GLU A 433 10.29 20.31 0.71
C GLU A 433 9.89 19.01 0.01
N HIS A 434 10.86 18.23 -0.50
CA HIS A 434 10.64 17.15 -1.46
C HIS A 434 11.21 15.81 -1.03
N THR A 435 11.43 15.64 0.27
CA THR A 435 12.13 14.48 0.83
C THR A 435 11.38 13.16 0.61
N ASN A 436 10.05 13.18 0.43
CA ASN A 436 9.22 11.96 0.38
C ASN A 436 8.69 11.59 -1.01
N ASP A 437 8.86 12.42 -2.06
CA ASP A 437 8.13 12.23 -3.33
C ASP A 437 8.91 11.55 -4.47
N PHE A 438 10.13 11.09 -4.22
CA PHE A 438 10.96 10.47 -5.25
C PHE A 438 10.29 9.26 -5.91
N ALA A 439 9.72 8.35 -5.11
CA ALA A 439 9.06 7.14 -5.60
C ALA A 439 7.90 7.43 -6.56
N LEU A 440 7.12 8.48 -6.29
CA LEU A 440 6.04 8.93 -7.17
C LEU A 440 6.55 9.23 -8.60
N TYR A 441 7.64 9.99 -8.70
CA TYR A 441 8.19 10.36 -10.01
C TYR A 441 8.94 9.20 -10.67
N HIS A 442 9.52 8.29 -9.89
CA HIS A 442 10.15 7.07 -10.40
C HIS A 442 9.10 6.12 -11.01
N ALA A 443 8.02 5.83 -10.29
CA ALA A 443 6.90 5.04 -10.83
C ALA A 443 6.26 5.70 -12.06
N ARG A 444 6.15 7.02 -12.04
CA ARG A 444 5.66 7.81 -13.18
C ARG A 444 6.53 7.65 -14.42
N ALA A 445 7.87 7.59 -14.26
CA ALA A 445 8.80 7.40 -15.39
C ALA A 445 8.50 6.12 -16.17
N VAL A 446 8.32 5.02 -15.45
CA VAL A 446 8.01 3.70 -16.04
C VAL A 446 6.61 3.68 -16.65
N TYR A 447 5.61 4.15 -15.90
CA TYR A 447 4.22 4.12 -16.34
C TYR A 447 3.97 4.97 -17.60
N GLU A 448 4.39 6.25 -17.58
CA GLU A 448 4.23 7.15 -18.74
C GLU A 448 5.05 6.69 -19.93
N GLY A 449 6.24 6.14 -19.69
CA GLY A 449 7.10 5.61 -20.73
C GLY A 449 6.50 4.38 -21.43
N GLN A 450 6.02 3.39 -20.68
CA GLN A 450 5.40 2.18 -21.27
C GLN A 450 4.09 2.51 -21.99
N ARG A 451 3.26 3.43 -21.46
CA ARG A 451 2.00 3.86 -22.06
C ARG A 451 2.12 4.90 -23.14
N SER A 452 3.32 5.38 -23.47
CA SER A 452 3.49 6.41 -24.51
C SER A 452 3.02 5.90 -25.89
N GLU A 453 2.47 6.80 -26.71
CA GLU A 453 2.07 6.49 -28.09
C GLU A 453 3.24 5.96 -28.94
N GLU A 454 4.44 6.47 -28.69
CA GLU A 454 5.67 6.03 -29.34
C GLU A 454 6.03 4.58 -29.03
N ASN A 455 5.58 4.08 -27.88
CA ASN A 455 5.82 2.70 -27.48
C ASN A 455 4.76 1.73 -28.01
N GLY A 456 3.53 2.20 -28.26
CA GLY A 456 2.42 1.42 -28.84
C GLY A 456 1.97 0.22 -28.01
N SER A 457 2.22 0.23 -26.70
CA SER A 457 1.86 -0.89 -25.82
C SER A 457 0.46 -0.71 -25.26
N ASP A 458 -0.39 -1.72 -25.46
CA ASP A 458 -1.71 -1.83 -24.85
C ASP A 458 -1.69 -2.59 -23.52
N LYS A 459 -0.53 -3.16 -23.12
CA LYS A 459 -0.39 -3.93 -21.87
C LYS A 459 -0.46 -3.02 -20.64
N ARG A 460 -1.22 -3.45 -19.63
CA ARG A 460 -1.30 -2.77 -18.32
C ARG A 460 0.05 -2.74 -17.65
N VAL A 461 0.43 -1.58 -17.13
CA VAL A 461 1.67 -1.43 -16.38
C VAL A 461 1.49 -2.03 -14.98
N PHE A 462 2.42 -2.89 -14.60
CA PHE A 462 2.55 -3.40 -13.24
C PHE A 462 3.92 -2.97 -12.68
N ASN A 463 3.90 -2.05 -11.71
CA ASN A 463 5.06 -1.53 -11.00
C ASN A 463 5.06 -2.01 -9.56
N LEU A 464 5.82 -3.04 -9.23
CA LEU A 464 6.13 -3.37 -7.84
C LEU A 464 7.22 -2.38 -7.35
N THR A 465 6.96 -1.63 -6.29
CA THR A 465 7.86 -0.56 -5.82
C THR A 465 7.97 -0.55 -4.29
N ARG A 466 9.20 -0.30 -3.77
CA ARG A 466 9.47 -0.36 -2.32
C ARG A 466 8.95 0.86 -1.56
N SER A 467 8.75 1.98 -2.24
CA SER A 467 8.26 3.21 -1.63
C SER A 467 7.14 3.85 -2.44
N ALA A 468 6.38 4.74 -1.81
CA ALA A 468 5.27 5.43 -2.44
C ALA A 468 5.04 6.83 -1.88
N TRP A 469 4.34 7.66 -2.63
CA TRP A 469 3.81 8.95 -2.19
C TRP A 469 2.42 9.21 -2.77
N THR A 470 1.75 10.25 -2.25
CA THR A 470 0.39 10.66 -2.64
C THR A 470 0.20 10.69 -4.17
N GLY A 471 -0.80 9.96 -4.65
CA GLY A 471 -1.16 9.92 -6.08
C GLY A 471 -0.45 8.83 -6.89
N GLN A 472 0.45 8.05 -6.30
CA GLN A 472 1.19 7.00 -7.03
C GLN A 472 0.32 5.80 -7.41
N GLN A 473 -0.83 5.58 -6.76
CA GLN A 473 -1.77 4.49 -7.08
C GLN A 473 -2.25 4.50 -8.55
N LYS A 474 -2.18 5.65 -9.23
CA LYS A 474 -2.56 5.77 -10.66
C LYS A 474 -1.51 5.25 -11.64
N TYR A 475 -0.32 4.90 -11.17
CA TYR A 475 0.81 4.49 -12.01
C TYR A 475 1.06 2.97 -11.98
N GLY A 476 0.00 2.15 -11.84
CA GLY A 476 0.10 0.70 -11.78
C GLY A 476 0.90 0.20 -10.58
N ALA A 477 0.94 0.97 -9.50
CA ALA A 477 1.84 0.76 -8.38
C ALA A 477 1.29 -0.26 -7.37
N VAL A 478 2.15 -1.21 -7.03
CA VAL A 478 2.00 -2.18 -5.94
C VAL A 478 3.18 -2.01 -5.00
N MET A 479 2.97 -2.05 -3.69
CA MET A 479 4.05 -1.96 -2.71
C MET A 479 4.20 -3.25 -1.93
N TRP A 480 5.40 -3.45 -1.38
CA TRP A 480 5.65 -4.58 -0.48
C TRP A 480 6.23 -4.13 0.85
N SER A 481 6.27 -5.07 1.79
CA SER A 481 6.71 -4.83 3.16
C SER A 481 8.17 -4.39 3.33
N GLY A 482 8.96 -4.40 2.25
CA GLY A 482 10.42 -4.22 2.32
C GLY A 482 11.15 -5.47 2.81
N ASP A 483 12.47 -5.34 3.03
CA ASP A 483 13.38 -6.44 3.35
C ASP A 483 13.32 -6.77 4.84
N THR A 484 12.34 -7.58 5.22
CA THR A 484 12.07 -7.95 6.61
C THR A 484 12.82 -9.22 7.03
N ALA A 485 13.01 -9.42 8.34
CA ALA A 485 13.65 -10.60 8.91
C ALA A 485 12.60 -11.61 9.41
N ALA A 486 12.87 -12.91 9.23
CA ALA A 486 11.94 -13.99 9.53
C ALA A 486 11.77 -14.19 11.02
N SER A 487 10.58 -13.85 11.53
CA SER A 487 10.11 -14.14 12.88
C SER A 487 8.58 -14.11 12.95
N TRP A 488 8.00 -14.70 13.98
CA TRP A 488 6.55 -14.58 14.25
C TRP A 488 6.16 -13.14 14.59
N GLU A 489 7.04 -12.38 15.20
CA GLU A 489 6.81 -10.97 15.49
C GLU A 489 6.71 -10.13 14.23
N THR A 490 7.59 -10.37 13.26
CA THR A 490 7.53 -9.71 11.94
C THR A 490 6.21 -10.02 11.24
N LEU A 491 5.76 -11.28 11.23
CA LEU A 491 4.47 -11.66 10.66
C LEU A 491 3.32 -10.87 11.30
N ARG A 492 3.29 -10.80 12.64
CA ARG A 492 2.26 -10.04 13.38
C ARG A 492 2.26 -8.56 13.01
N ARG A 493 3.44 -7.94 12.93
CA ARG A 493 3.58 -6.50 12.64
C ARG A 493 3.22 -6.13 11.20
N GLN A 494 3.41 -7.02 10.25
CA GLN A 494 3.11 -6.75 8.85
C GLN A 494 1.61 -6.69 8.53
N ILE A 495 0.77 -7.37 9.28
CA ILE A 495 -0.69 -7.34 9.07
C ILE A 495 -1.22 -5.90 9.25
N PRO A 496 -1.06 -5.24 10.42
CA PRO A 496 -1.52 -3.86 10.58
C PRO A 496 -0.77 -2.87 9.66
N ALA A 497 0.48 -3.13 9.31
CA ALA A 497 1.23 -2.29 8.36
C ALA A 497 0.56 -2.26 6.98
N GLY A 498 0.23 -3.42 6.41
CA GLY A 498 -0.49 -3.54 5.14
C GLY A 498 -1.90 -2.96 5.21
N LEU A 499 -2.62 -3.15 6.33
CA LEU A 499 -3.95 -2.59 6.53
C LEU A 499 -3.94 -1.05 6.59
N ASN A 500 -3.02 -0.44 7.33
CA ASN A 500 -2.85 1.01 7.38
C ASN A 500 -2.42 1.59 6.03
N PHE A 501 -1.52 0.89 5.32
CA PHE A 501 -1.13 1.29 3.98
C PHE A 501 -2.33 1.35 3.02
N CYS A 502 -3.16 0.31 3.00
CA CYS A 502 -4.35 0.27 2.14
C CYS A 502 -5.42 1.29 2.58
N ALA A 503 -5.57 1.54 3.89
CA ALA A 503 -6.43 2.62 4.40
C ALA A 503 -5.96 4.01 3.97
N SER A 504 -4.68 4.17 3.63
CA SER A 504 -4.12 5.41 3.08
C SER A 504 -4.44 5.64 1.59
N GLY A 505 -5.37 4.86 1.01
CA GLY A 505 -5.88 5.06 -0.35
C GLY A 505 -5.26 4.18 -1.43
N PHE A 506 -4.33 3.29 -1.09
CA PHE A 506 -3.66 2.38 -2.02
C PHE A 506 -4.35 1.00 -2.03
N PRO A 507 -4.72 0.44 -3.21
CA PRO A 507 -5.48 -0.81 -3.26
C PRO A 507 -4.61 -2.06 -3.26
N TYR A 508 -3.33 -1.97 -3.65
CA TYR A 508 -2.49 -3.12 -3.94
C TYR A 508 -1.25 -3.15 -3.05
N TRP A 509 -1.10 -4.25 -2.33
CA TRP A 509 0.01 -4.49 -1.41
C TRP A 509 0.36 -5.98 -1.37
N THR A 510 1.60 -6.29 -1.02
CA THR A 510 2.10 -7.65 -0.84
C THR A 510 3.16 -7.70 0.26
N ALA A 511 3.58 -8.89 0.65
CA ALA A 511 4.69 -9.13 1.56
C ALA A 511 5.60 -10.24 0.98
N ASP A 512 6.85 -10.28 1.42
CA ASP A 512 7.76 -11.38 1.14
C ASP A 512 7.37 -12.56 2.01
N ILE A 513 6.91 -13.65 1.40
CA ILE A 513 6.45 -14.84 2.13
C ILE A 513 7.62 -15.47 2.89
N GLY A 514 7.47 -15.56 4.21
CA GLY A 514 8.50 -16.09 5.10
C GLY A 514 9.64 -15.12 5.37
N ALA A 515 9.43 -13.83 5.08
CA ALA A 515 10.35 -12.71 5.13
C ALA A 515 11.51 -12.78 4.10
N PHE A 516 12.20 -11.66 3.89
CA PHE A 516 13.34 -11.58 2.98
C PHE A 516 14.57 -12.28 3.57
N PHE A 517 15.05 -11.84 4.77
CA PHE A 517 16.16 -12.45 5.50
C PHE A 517 15.68 -13.60 6.39
N VAL A 518 16.23 -14.81 6.22
CA VAL A 518 15.82 -15.98 7.01
C VAL A 518 16.82 -16.29 8.12
N LYS A 519 18.12 -16.19 7.81
CA LYS A 519 19.22 -16.44 8.73
C LYS A 519 19.58 -15.22 9.57
N ARG A 520 20.36 -15.43 10.60
CA ARG A 520 21.10 -14.35 11.25
C ARG A 520 22.28 -13.94 10.40
N GLY A 521 22.41 -12.63 10.17
CA GLY A 521 23.57 -12.04 9.49
C GLY A 521 24.42 -11.20 10.43
N ASP A 522 25.43 -10.55 9.86
CA ASP A 522 26.33 -9.66 10.58
C ASP A 522 25.80 -8.23 10.75
N CYS A 523 24.65 -7.92 10.13
CA CYS A 523 24.04 -6.60 10.15
C CYS A 523 22.75 -6.62 10.96
N TRP A 524 22.46 -5.55 11.70
CA TRP A 524 21.25 -5.44 12.55
C TRP A 524 19.94 -5.66 11.82
N TYR A 525 19.86 -5.39 10.51
CA TYR A 525 18.66 -5.59 9.69
C TYR A 525 18.54 -7.01 9.13
N TRP A 526 19.64 -7.78 9.12
CA TRP A 526 19.67 -9.18 8.72
C TRP A 526 19.59 -10.06 9.97
N ASP A 527 18.41 -10.06 10.60
CA ASP A 527 18.18 -10.67 11.92
C ASP A 527 17.06 -11.73 11.86
N GLY A 528 17.16 -12.64 10.89
CA GLY A 528 16.28 -13.80 10.83
C GLY A 528 16.61 -14.82 11.91
N GLU A 529 15.60 -15.59 12.34
CA GLU A 529 15.75 -16.51 13.48
C GLU A 529 16.08 -17.96 13.07
N TYR A 530 16.24 -18.28 11.76
CA TYR A 530 16.20 -19.63 11.23
C TYR A 530 17.43 -19.97 10.38
N ASP A 531 18.57 -20.23 11.04
CA ASP A 531 19.87 -20.49 10.37
C ASP A 531 19.87 -21.73 9.48
N ASP A 532 19.06 -22.77 9.83
CA ASP A 532 18.92 -24.01 9.05
C ASP A 532 17.87 -23.91 7.93
N THR A 533 17.21 -22.76 7.78
CA THR A 533 16.23 -22.45 6.72
C THR A 533 15.16 -23.55 6.52
N VAL A 534 15.06 -24.16 5.34
CA VAL A 534 14.06 -25.20 5.00
C VAL A 534 14.25 -26.53 5.74
N GLU A 535 15.38 -26.73 6.41
CA GLU A 535 15.62 -27.88 7.29
C GLU A 535 15.08 -27.64 8.71
N ASP A 536 14.79 -26.39 9.09
CA ASP A 536 14.20 -26.05 10.38
C ASP A 536 12.66 -26.19 10.31
N PRO A 537 12.06 -27.18 11.01
CA PRO A 537 10.61 -27.36 10.97
C PRO A 537 9.83 -26.18 11.58
N ALA A 538 10.44 -25.35 12.46
CA ALA A 538 9.82 -24.14 12.97
C ALA A 538 9.73 -23.06 11.90
N TYR A 539 10.73 -22.97 10.99
CA TYR A 539 10.63 -22.11 9.82
C TYR A 539 9.60 -22.59 8.81
N LEU A 540 9.55 -23.93 8.60
CA LEU A 540 8.52 -24.51 7.72
C LEU A 540 7.10 -24.18 8.20
N GLU A 541 6.86 -24.20 9.52
CA GLU A 541 5.57 -23.77 10.08
C GLU A 541 5.32 -22.29 9.82
N LEU A 542 6.27 -21.42 10.15
CA LEU A 542 6.17 -19.96 9.93
C LEU A 542 5.92 -19.65 8.45
N TYR A 543 6.72 -20.23 7.56
CA TYR A 543 6.59 -20.02 6.12
C TYR A 543 5.23 -20.45 5.59
N THR A 544 4.73 -21.62 6.03
CA THR A 544 3.42 -22.12 5.64
C THR A 544 2.29 -21.20 6.10
N ARG A 545 2.34 -20.68 7.34
CA ARG A 545 1.34 -19.73 7.85
C ARG A 545 1.40 -18.40 7.12
N TRP A 546 2.59 -17.94 6.78
CA TRP A 546 2.77 -16.75 5.98
C TRP A 546 2.24 -16.93 4.55
N TYR A 547 2.52 -18.08 3.93
CA TYR A 547 2.00 -18.42 2.61
C TYR A 547 0.46 -18.45 2.59
N GLN A 548 -0.16 -19.06 3.59
CA GLN A 548 -1.61 -19.07 3.77
C GLN A 548 -2.19 -17.68 3.91
N TRP A 549 -1.54 -16.81 4.68
CA TRP A 549 -1.96 -15.41 4.81
C TRP A 549 -1.82 -14.65 3.49
N CYS A 550 -0.69 -14.74 2.82
CA CYS A 550 -0.43 -14.00 1.58
C CYS A 550 -1.33 -14.44 0.41
N CYS A 551 -1.92 -15.65 0.47
CA CYS A 551 -2.98 -16.08 -0.44
C CYS A 551 -4.17 -15.10 -0.46
N PHE A 552 -4.40 -14.34 0.61
CA PHE A 552 -5.46 -13.34 0.79
C PHE A 552 -4.92 -11.90 0.85
N LEU A 553 -3.80 -11.65 0.23
CA LEU A 553 -3.32 -10.31 -0.11
C LEU A 553 -3.68 -9.98 -1.58
N PRO A 554 -3.75 -8.69 -1.95
CA PRO A 554 -3.98 -8.30 -3.33
C PRO A 554 -3.04 -9.00 -4.32
N ILE A 555 -1.76 -9.02 -4.02
CA ILE A 555 -0.74 -9.72 -4.81
C ILE A 555 -0.15 -10.86 -3.96
N PHE A 556 -0.05 -12.05 -4.56
CA PHE A 556 0.40 -13.28 -3.92
C PHE A 556 1.76 -13.67 -4.48
N ARG A 557 2.83 -13.49 -3.68
CA ARG A 557 4.20 -13.54 -4.18
C ARG A 557 5.17 -14.20 -3.19
N GLY A 558 5.86 -15.26 -3.63
CA GLY A 558 7.01 -15.82 -2.92
C GLY A 558 8.29 -15.06 -3.25
N HIS A 559 9.05 -14.60 -2.24
CA HIS A 559 10.34 -13.91 -2.41
C HIS A 559 11.17 -13.97 -1.14
N GLY A 560 12.49 -13.85 -1.26
CA GLY A 560 13.47 -13.67 -0.20
C GLY A 560 14.83 -14.29 -0.54
N THR A 561 15.80 -14.10 0.35
CA THR A 561 17.14 -14.65 0.25
C THR A 561 17.34 -15.89 1.15
N ASP A 562 18.57 -16.34 1.32
CA ASP A 562 19.05 -17.42 2.22
C ASP A 562 18.63 -18.85 1.84
N CYS A 563 17.51 -19.05 1.13
CA CYS A 563 17.08 -20.36 0.66
C CYS A 563 16.21 -20.24 -0.60
N ARG A 564 16.10 -21.36 -1.34
CA ARG A 564 15.24 -21.47 -2.51
C ARG A 564 13.76 -21.31 -2.10
N ARG A 565 12.99 -20.53 -2.86
CA ARG A 565 11.60 -20.15 -2.52
C ARG A 565 10.53 -20.94 -3.26
N GLU A 566 10.90 -21.89 -4.10
CA GLU A 566 9.94 -22.78 -4.77
C GLU A 566 9.30 -23.73 -3.76
N LEU A 567 7.98 -23.91 -3.90
CA LEU A 567 7.16 -24.66 -2.91
C LEU A 567 7.67 -26.06 -2.58
N TRP A 568 8.25 -26.73 -3.57
CA TRP A 568 8.74 -28.12 -3.38
C TRP A 568 9.97 -28.25 -2.49
N ASN A 569 10.60 -27.15 -2.11
CA ASN A 569 11.70 -27.14 -1.14
C ASN A 569 11.18 -27.15 0.31
N PHE A 570 9.93 -26.80 0.56
CA PHE A 570 9.32 -26.70 1.88
C PHE A 570 8.53 -27.96 2.26
N LYS A 571 9.12 -29.13 2.16
CA LYS A 571 8.39 -30.40 2.36
C LYS A 571 8.22 -30.76 3.84
N GLY A 572 9.30 -30.61 4.64
CA GLY A 572 9.39 -31.25 5.92
C GLY A 572 9.45 -32.78 5.81
N ALA A 573 9.54 -33.47 6.93
CA ALA A 573 9.73 -34.95 6.97
C ALA A 573 8.53 -35.75 6.40
N ASP A 574 7.31 -35.25 6.57
CA ASP A 574 6.06 -35.89 6.15
C ASP A 574 5.37 -35.19 4.95
N GLY A 575 5.97 -34.13 4.44
CA GLY A 575 5.44 -33.36 3.30
C GLY A 575 4.19 -32.52 3.61
N VAL A 576 3.77 -32.41 4.86
CA VAL A 576 2.53 -31.72 5.26
C VAL A 576 2.57 -30.23 4.93
N PHE A 577 3.71 -29.57 5.10
CA PHE A 577 3.89 -28.17 4.79
C PHE A 577 3.70 -27.87 3.29
N TYR A 578 4.34 -28.66 2.43
CA TYR A 578 4.16 -28.57 0.98
C TYR A 578 2.69 -28.75 0.57
N GLN A 579 2.02 -29.78 1.13
CA GLN A 579 0.61 -30.04 0.82
C GLN A 579 -0.31 -28.90 1.28
N SER A 580 0.01 -28.29 2.42
CA SER A 580 -0.74 -27.14 2.95
C SER A 580 -0.61 -25.91 2.05
N MET A 581 0.61 -25.62 1.58
CA MET A 581 0.85 -24.52 0.65
C MET A 581 0.24 -24.78 -0.73
N LEU A 582 0.32 -26.01 -1.24
CA LEU A 582 -0.32 -26.38 -2.50
C LEU A 582 -1.85 -26.19 -2.44
N ARG A 583 -2.47 -26.51 -1.29
CA ARG A 583 -3.90 -26.25 -1.08
C ARG A 583 -4.21 -24.75 -1.10
N ALA A 584 -3.40 -23.92 -0.44
CA ALA A 584 -3.56 -22.47 -0.45
C ALA A 584 -3.35 -21.89 -1.87
N ASN A 585 -2.34 -22.38 -2.63
CA ASN A 585 -2.14 -22.00 -4.02
C ASN A 585 -3.39 -22.32 -4.86
N LYS A 586 -3.93 -23.55 -4.79
CA LYS A 586 -5.14 -23.93 -5.50
C LYS A 586 -6.35 -23.05 -5.13
N LEU A 587 -6.52 -22.75 -3.84
CA LEU A 587 -7.60 -21.91 -3.35
C LEU A 587 -7.53 -20.50 -3.94
N ARG A 588 -6.32 -19.95 -4.15
CA ARG A 588 -6.16 -18.65 -4.83
C ARG A 588 -6.80 -18.64 -6.23
N TYR A 589 -6.58 -19.70 -7.00
CA TYR A 589 -7.14 -19.82 -8.34
C TYR A 589 -8.64 -20.15 -8.33
N GLU A 590 -9.11 -20.91 -7.33
CA GLU A 590 -10.53 -21.13 -7.13
C GLU A 590 -11.29 -19.84 -6.82
N LEU A 591 -10.68 -18.93 -6.08
CA LEU A 591 -11.23 -17.62 -5.70
C LEU A 591 -10.96 -16.52 -6.75
N LEU A 592 -10.28 -16.80 -7.85
CA LEU A 592 -9.89 -15.78 -8.82
C LEU A 592 -11.07 -14.96 -9.36
N PRO A 593 -12.26 -15.51 -9.64
CA PRO A 593 -13.41 -14.73 -10.07
C PRO A 593 -13.85 -13.69 -9.01
N TYR A 594 -13.78 -14.05 -7.73
CA TYR A 594 -14.02 -13.14 -6.61
C TYR A 594 -12.93 -12.05 -6.51
N ILE A 595 -11.67 -12.46 -6.60
CA ILE A 595 -10.50 -11.57 -6.49
C ILE A 595 -10.49 -10.55 -7.62
N TYR A 596 -10.68 -11.01 -8.87
CA TYR A 596 -10.67 -10.12 -10.03
C TYR A 596 -11.87 -9.18 -10.08
N SER A 597 -13.05 -9.64 -9.65
CA SER A 597 -14.21 -8.76 -9.50
C SER A 597 -13.98 -7.70 -8.39
N THR A 598 -13.28 -8.07 -7.31
CA THR A 598 -12.88 -7.11 -6.27
C THR A 598 -11.90 -6.06 -6.83
N ALA A 599 -10.95 -6.47 -7.68
CA ALA A 599 -10.07 -5.54 -8.41
C ALA A 599 -10.86 -4.65 -9.40
N GLY A 600 -11.88 -5.20 -10.07
CA GLY A 600 -12.83 -4.41 -10.88
C GLY A 600 -13.55 -3.33 -10.05
N LYS A 601 -13.96 -3.66 -8.81
CA LYS A 601 -14.55 -2.68 -7.88
C LYS A 601 -13.56 -1.59 -7.44
N VAL A 602 -12.25 -1.87 -7.40
CA VAL A 602 -11.23 -0.83 -7.16
C VAL A 602 -11.29 0.22 -8.28
N TRP A 603 -11.38 -0.20 -9.53
CA TRP A 603 -11.50 0.70 -10.66
C TRP A 603 -12.85 1.40 -10.71
N LEU A 604 -13.95 0.67 -10.54
CA LEU A 604 -15.32 1.21 -10.72
C LEU A 604 -15.74 2.12 -9.57
N TYR A 605 -15.44 1.73 -8.33
CA TYR A 605 -16.02 2.31 -7.11
C TYR A 605 -15.00 2.84 -6.11
N ASP A 606 -13.71 2.80 -6.46
CA ASP A 606 -12.60 3.13 -5.54
C ASP A 606 -12.56 2.25 -4.27
N ALA A 607 -12.99 1.00 -4.38
CA ALA A 607 -12.99 0.05 -3.28
C ALA A 607 -11.58 -0.31 -2.79
N SER A 608 -11.48 -0.90 -1.60
CA SER A 608 -10.25 -1.47 -1.04
C SER A 608 -10.29 -2.99 -1.11
N MET A 609 -9.18 -3.64 -1.55
CA MET A 609 -9.11 -5.10 -1.65
C MET A 609 -8.94 -5.77 -0.27
N ILE A 610 -8.08 -5.22 0.59
CA ILE A 610 -7.97 -5.63 2.01
C ILE A 610 -8.47 -4.48 2.88
N ARG A 611 -9.27 -4.83 3.89
CA ARG A 611 -10.05 -3.87 4.67
C ARG A 611 -9.95 -4.24 6.14
N MET A 612 -9.33 -3.39 6.95
CA MET A 612 -9.42 -3.56 8.41
C MET A 612 -10.89 -3.58 8.85
N LEU A 613 -11.19 -4.26 9.93
CA LEU A 613 -12.58 -4.43 10.38
C LEU A 613 -13.32 -3.10 10.61
N ALA A 614 -12.60 -2.04 10.94
CA ALA A 614 -13.15 -0.70 11.14
C ALA A 614 -13.87 -0.11 9.90
N PHE A 615 -13.55 -0.57 8.68
CA PHE A 615 -14.25 -0.12 7.46
C PHE A 615 -15.74 -0.52 7.47
N ASP A 616 -16.00 -1.76 7.89
CA ASP A 616 -17.33 -2.36 7.83
C ASP A 616 -18.05 -2.34 9.18
N PHE A 617 -17.31 -2.24 10.29
CA PHE A 617 -17.81 -2.30 11.67
C PHE A 617 -17.32 -1.11 12.52
N PRO A 618 -17.53 0.15 12.08
CA PRO A 618 -17.00 1.33 12.77
C PRO A 618 -17.64 1.60 14.14
N LYS A 619 -18.73 0.94 14.47
CA LYS A 619 -19.44 1.07 15.75
C LYS A 619 -19.08 -0.03 16.76
N ASP A 620 -18.41 -1.07 16.32
CA ASP A 620 -17.96 -2.16 17.16
C ASP A 620 -16.58 -1.82 17.74
N ALA A 621 -16.55 -1.43 19.03
CA ALA A 621 -15.33 -0.99 19.71
C ALA A 621 -14.22 -2.05 19.71
N LYS A 622 -14.54 -3.35 19.68
CA LYS A 622 -13.54 -4.41 19.59
C LYS A 622 -12.97 -4.49 18.18
N ALA A 623 -13.81 -4.39 17.15
CA ALA A 623 -13.38 -4.42 15.76
C ALA A 623 -12.41 -3.27 15.41
N LEU A 624 -12.49 -2.13 16.12
CA LEU A 624 -11.56 -1.01 15.95
C LEU A 624 -10.11 -1.34 16.38
N GLU A 625 -9.93 -2.33 17.25
CA GLU A 625 -8.63 -2.66 17.86
C GLU A 625 -8.04 -4.01 17.38
N ILE A 626 -8.77 -4.76 16.55
CA ILE A 626 -8.30 -6.06 16.05
C ILE A 626 -7.22 -5.87 14.98
N THR A 627 -6.00 -6.32 15.28
CA THR A 627 -4.81 -6.12 14.44
C THR A 627 -4.53 -7.24 13.45
N ASP A 628 -5.11 -8.42 13.67
CA ASP A 628 -4.77 -9.66 12.97
C ASP A 628 -5.97 -10.35 12.27
N GLN A 629 -7.03 -9.56 12.00
CA GLN A 629 -8.18 -9.98 11.20
C GLN A 629 -8.61 -8.84 10.28
N TYR A 630 -9.03 -9.19 9.07
CA TYR A 630 -9.47 -8.20 8.08
C TYR A 630 -10.41 -8.84 7.05
N LEU A 631 -11.15 -8.02 6.30
CA LEU A 631 -11.90 -8.49 5.14
C LEU A 631 -11.03 -8.44 3.88
N PHE A 632 -11.05 -9.53 3.12
CA PHE A 632 -10.58 -9.60 1.75
C PHE A 632 -11.79 -9.43 0.82
N GLY A 633 -11.85 -8.29 0.13
CA GLY A 633 -13.09 -7.82 -0.50
C GLY A 633 -14.12 -7.42 0.56
N ASP A 634 -15.40 -7.62 0.26
CA ASP A 634 -16.55 -7.21 1.11
C ASP A 634 -17.18 -8.36 1.91
N SER A 635 -16.73 -9.60 1.68
CA SER A 635 -17.44 -10.78 2.15
C SER A 635 -16.60 -11.78 2.94
N LEU A 636 -15.28 -11.86 2.69
CA LEU A 636 -14.43 -12.92 3.23
C LEU A 636 -13.50 -12.38 4.33
N MET A 637 -13.78 -12.72 5.60
CA MET A 637 -12.90 -12.39 6.72
C MET A 637 -11.77 -13.41 6.84
N VAL A 638 -10.54 -12.89 6.83
CA VAL A 638 -9.29 -13.64 6.93
C VAL A 638 -8.73 -13.49 8.34
N CYS A 639 -8.37 -14.62 8.95
CA CYS A 639 -7.87 -14.67 10.32
C CYS A 639 -6.51 -15.40 10.36
N PRO A 640 -5.40 -14.73 10.00
CA PRO A 640 -4.07 -15.34 9.97
C PRO A 640 -3.67 -15.98 11.30
N VAL A 641 -2.97 -17.10 11.23
CA VAL A 641 -2.32 -17.68 12.42
C VAL A 641 -1.02 -16.94 12.66
N THR A 642 -0.91 -16.29 13.80
CA THR A 642 0.17 -15.35 14.14
C THR A 642 1.11 -15.87 15.25
N GLU A 643 0.93 -17.11 15.67
CA GLU A 643 1.75 -17.77 16.69
C GLU A 643 2.05 -19.22 16.31
N THR A 644 3.16 -19.73 16.81
CA THR A 644 3.53 -21.12 16.60
C THR A 644 2.57 -22.08 17.31
N MET A 645 2.21 -23.16 16.64
CA MET A 645 1.34 -24.22 17.20
C MET A 645 2.05 -25.56 17.28
N TYR A 646 2.92 -25.88 16.32
CA TYR A 646 3.51 -27.20 16.16
C TYR A 646 4.95 -27.30 16.64
N TYR A 647 5.72 -26.23 16.48
CA TYR A 647 7.15 -26.22 16.80
C TYR A 647 7.51 -24.99 17.63
N LYS A 648 7.92 -25.22 18.87
CA LYS A 648 8.43 -24.16 19.72
C LYS A 648 9.93 -24.05 19.52
N LYS A 649 10.44 -22.87 19.18
CA LYS A 649 11.86 -22.63 19.04
C LYS A 649 12.44 -22.12 20.35
N SER A 650 13.47 -22.83 20.86
CA SER A 650 14.32 -22.34 21.95
C SER A 650 15.71 -22.06 21.36
N ALA A 651 16.13 -20.79 21.39
CA ALA A 651 17.42 -20.27 20.90
C ALA A 651 17.96 -20.89 19.58
N THR A 652 18.19 -22.21 19.51
CA THR A 652 18.78 -22.88 18.34
C THR A 652 18.07 -24.18 17.93
N VAL A 653 17.11 -24.67 18.71
CA VAL A 653 16.49 -26.00 18.46
C VAL A 653 14.97 -25.84 18.37
N ALA A 654 14.39 -26.37 17.28
CA ALA A 654 12.95 -26.49 17.14
C ALA A 654 12.45 -27.76 17.85
N GLU A 655 11.66 -27.57 18.89
CA GLU A 655 11.05 -28.66 19.64
C GLU A 655 9.61 -28.90 19.17
N LYS A 656 9.31 -30.12 18.72
CA LYS A 656 7.95 -30.49 18.34
C LYS A 656 7.05 -30.53 19.59
N GLN A 657 5.91 -29.87 19.54
CA GLN A 657 4.92 -29.93 20.61
C GLN A 657 4.18 -31.25 20.57
N GLU A 658 4.10 -31.97 21.70
CA GLU A 658 3.42 -33.27 21.80
C GLU A 658 1.90 -33.16 21.56
N ASN A 659 1.29 -32.09 22.07
CA ASN A 659 -0.14 -31.81 21.95
C ASN A 659 -0.35 -30.39 21.42
N PRO A 660 -0.15 -30.14 20.12
CA PRO A 660 -0.27 -28.80 19.56
C PRO A 660 -1.72 -28.29 19.66
N SER A 661 -1.89 -27.07 20.13
CA SER A 661 -3.17 -26.38 19.98
C SER A 661 -3.40 -26.16 18.49
N LYS A 662 -4.56 -26.55 17.99
CA LYS A 662 -4.93 -26.38 16.58
C LYS A 662 -6.07 -25.38 16.44
N VAL A 663 -6.16 -24.44 17.36
CA VAL A 663 -7.20 -23.41 17.41
C VAL A 663 -6.57 -22.05 17.66
N ARG A 664 -7.21 -21.01 17.14
CA ARG A 664 -6.94 -19.63 17.50
C ARG A 664 -8.21 -18.92 17.91
N ASN A 665 -8.08 -17.91 18.77
CA ASN A 665 -9.18 -17.02 19.10
C ASN A 665 -9.47 -16.08 17.92
N VAL A 666 -10.74 -16.03 17.52
CA VAL A 666 -11.25 -15.15 16.47
C VAL A 666 -12.40 -14.34 17.03
N TYR A 667 -12.37 -13.03 16.79
CA TYR A 667 -13.50 -12.16 17.06
C TYR A 667 -14.39 -12.09 15.81
N LEU A 668 -15.66 -12.40 15.98
CA LEU A 668 -16.68 -12.22 14.95
C LEU A 668 -17.39 -10.88 15.21
N PRO A 669 -17.19 -9.85 14.35
CA PRO A 669 -17.78 -8.53 14.55
C PRO A 669 -19.31 -8.56 14.66
N GLU A 670 -19.84 -7.66 15.48
CA GLU A 670 -21.28 -7.52 15.69
C GLU A 670 -21.99 -6.92 14.47
N GLY A 671 -23.33 -7.09 14.41
CA GLY A 671 -24.17 -6.50 13.36
C GLY A 671 -24.43 -7.41 12.16
N CYS A 672 -23.77 -8.55 12.06
CA CYS A 672 -24.07 -9.60 11.08
C CYS A 672 -23.64 -10.96 11.62
N GLY A 673 -24.15 -12.05 10.97
CA GLY A 673 -23.70 -13.39 11.24
C GLY A 673 -22.55 -13.81 10.32
N TRP A 674 -21.92 -14.93 10.67
CA TRP A 674 -20.72 -15.43 10.03
C TRP A 674 -20.81 -16.94 9.78
N TYR A 675 -20.37 -17.37 8.61
CA TYR A 675 -20.22 -18.77 8.28
C TYR A 675 -18.74 -19.13 8.25
N ASP A 676 -18.33 -20.18 8.96
CA ASP A 676 -17.01 -20.77 8.78
C ASP A 676 -16.90 -21.32 7.34
N PHE A 677 -15.94 -20.82 6.59
CA PHE A 677 -15.74 -21.16 5.17
C PHE A 677 -15.50 -22.66 4.92
N TRP A 678 -14.85 -23.35 5.90
CA TRP A 678 -14.45 -24.74 5.76
C TRP A 678 -15.54 -25.73 6.15
N THR A 679 -16.32 -25.40 7.16
CA THR A 679 -17.31 -26.29 7.78
C THR A 679 -18.75 -25.90 7.49
N ASN A 680 -18.99 -24.72 6.93
CA ASN A 680 -20.29 -24.09 6.75
C ASN A 680 -21.05 -23.83 8.07
N LYS A 681 -20.39 -23.98 9.22
CA LYS A 681 -21.01 -23.73 10.51
C LYS A 681 -21.31 -22.23 10.67
N TYR A 682 -22.55 -21.93 11.07
CA TYR A 682 -23.00 -20.56 11.33
C TYR A 682 -22.70 -20.13 12.76
N TYR A 683 -22.33 -18.85 12.92
CA TYR A 683 -22.14 -18.18 14.19
C TYR A 683 -22.78 -16.79 14.17
N GLU A 684 -23.39 -16.40 15.26
CA GLU A 684 -23.82 -15.00 15.46
C GLU A 684 -22.59 -14.10 15.66
N GLY A 685 -22.69 -12.81 15.25
CA GLY A 685 -21.62 -11.84 15.51
C GLY A 685 -21.58 -11.37 16.96
N GLY A 686 -20.61 -10.51 17.29
CA GLY A 686 -20.42 -9.90 18.62
C GLY A 686 -19.71 -10.80 19.64
N GLN A 687 -19.07 -11.89 19.22
CA GLN A 687 -18.48 -12.88 20.12
C GLN A 687 -17.06 -13.31 19.72
N TRP A 688 -16.31 -13.81 20.70
CA TRP A 688 -15.08 -14.55 20.49
C TRP A 688 -15.37 -16.04 20.35
N ILE A 689 -14.67 -16.70 19.44
CA ILE A 689 -14.73 -18.14 19.24
C ILE A 689 -13.32 -18.72 19.17
N GLU A 690 -13.20 -19.98 19.51
CA GLU A 690 -12.03 -20.80 19.17
C GLU A 690 -12.23 -21.40 17.77
N ALA A 691 -11.51 -20.85 16.78
CA ALA A 691 -11.57 -21.33 15.41
C ALA A 691 -10.51 -22.40 15.16
N GLU A 692 -10.89 -23.48 14.50
CA GLU A 692 -9.94 -24.52 14.09
C GLU A 692 -8.92 -23.99 13.10
N ALA A 693 -7.65 -24.18 13.39
CA ALA A 693 -6.50 -23.72 12.62
C ALA A 693 -5.43 -24.83 12.45
N PRO A 694 -5.78 -26.04 11.98
CA PRO A 694 -4.78 -27.05 11.65
C PRO A 694 -3.83 -26.51 10.57
N ILE A 695 -2.64 -27.14 10.41
CA ILE A 695 -1.61 -26.61 9.48
C ILE A 695 -2.10 -26.57 8.02
N GLU A 696 -3.09 -27.37 7.68
CA GLU A 696 -3.63 -27.50 6.32
C GLU A 696 -4.51 -26.32 5.90
N ARG A 697 -4.91 -25.43 6.81
CA ARG A 697 -5.83 -24.33 6.51
C ARG A 697 -5.66 -23.14 7.43
N ILE A 698 -5.98 -21.97 6.89
CA ILE A 698 -6.14 -20.72 7.64
C ILE A 698 -7.63 -20.56 8.02
N PRO A 699 -7.99 -20.10 9.23
CA PRO A 699 -9.36 -19.76 9.55
C PRO A 699 -9.91 -18.64 8.67
N LEU A 700 -11.06 -18.90 8.06
CA LEU A 700 -11.79 -18.01 7.16
C LEU A 700 -13.26 -17.98 7.53
N PHE A 701 -13.88 -16.81 7.49
CA PHE A 701 -15.30 -16.63 7.74
C PHE A 701 -15.96 -15.82 6.65
N VAL A 702 -17.14 -16.23 6.21
CA VAL A 702 -17.93 -15.51 5.22
C VAL A 702 -19.10 -14.79 5.89
N LYS A 703 -19.24 -13.52 5.58
CA LYS A 703 -20.32 -12.70 6.08
C LYS A 703 -21.67 -13.21 5.57
N GLU A 704 -22.69 -13.30 6.43
CA GLU A 704 -24.04 -13.68 6.01
C GLU A 704 -24.61 -12.74 4.94
N GLY A 705 -25.37 -13.29 4.02
CA GLY A 705 -25.90 -12.54 2.88
C GLY A 705 -24.79 -12.18 1.88
N SER A 706 -23.83 -13.06 1.67
CA SER A 706 -22.78 -12.94 0.65
C SER A 706 -22.91 -14.01 -0.43
N ILE A 707 -22.41 -13.70 -1.61
CA ILE A 707 -22.27 -14.62 -2.73
C ILE A 707 -20.79 -14.66 -3.10
N LEU A 708 -20.18 -15.84 -3.06
CA LEU A 708 -18.80 -16.06 -3.50
C LEU A 708 -18.81 -16.81 -4.84
N PRO A 709 -18.40 -16.19 -5.94
CA PRO A 709 -18.12 -16.91 -7.17
C PRO A 709 -16.79 -17.66 -7.03
N MET A 710 -16.81 -18.94 -7.26
CA MET A 710 -15.65 -19.81 -7.28
C MET A 710 -15.60 -20.60 -8.60
N GLN A 711 -14.42 -21.04 -8.99
CA GLN A 711 -14.18 -21.88 -10.15
C GLN A 711 -13.38 -23.12 -9.79
N GLN A 712 -13.17 -24.01 -10.76
CA GLN A 712 -12.20 -25.08 -10.57
C GLN A 712 -10.78 -24.50 -10.49
N SER A 713 -9.91 -25.11 -9.70
CA SER A 713 -8.51 -24.70 -9.62
C SER A 713 -7.84 -24.82 -10.99
N ALA A 714 -7.03 -23.83 -11.34
CA ALA A 714 -6.29 -23.74 -12.59
C ALA A 714 -4.79 -23.63 -12.30
N ASN A 715 -3.95 -23.81 -13.32
CA ASN A 715 -2.49 -23.66 -13.20
C ASN A 715 -2.01 -22.26 -13.62
N SER A 716 -2.87 -21.50 -14.31
CA SER A 716 -2.64 -20.10 -14.64
C SER A 716 -3.95 -19.32 -14.68
N THR A 717 -3.87 -18.00 -14.64
CA THR A 717 -5.04 -17.13 -14.85
C THR A 717 -5.52 -17.15 -16.30
N ALA A 718 -4.68 -17.57 -17.25
CA ALA A 718 -5.05 -17.73 -18.65
C ALA A 718 -6.10 -18.84 -18.84
N GLU A 719 -5.99 -19.94 -18.06
CA GLU A 719 -6.96 -21.04 -18.06
C GLU A 719 -8.35 -20.64 -17.52
N THR A 720 -8.45 -19.47 -16.87
CA THR A 720 -9.65 -19.02 -16.13
C THR A 720 -10.54 -18.06 -16.94
N VAL A 721 -10.31 -17.93 -18.24
CA VAL A 721 -10.92 -16.88 -19.10
C VAL A 721 -12.42 -17.02 -19.28
N MET A 722 -13.03 -18.20 -19.03
CA MET A 722 -14.46 -18.43 -19.31
C MET A 722 -15.28 -18.71 -18.06
N PRO A 723 -16.38 -17.99 -17.86
CA PRO A 723 -17.26 -18.16 -16.72
C PRO A 723 -18.10 -19.46 -16.75
N GLU A 724 -17.95 -20.32 -17.74
CA GLU A 724 -18.81 -21.51 -17.93
C GLU A 724 -18.73 -22.54 -16.79
N ASN A 725 -17.66 -22.51 -15.99
CA ASN A 725 -17.44 -23.44 -14.86
C ASN A 725 -17.57 -22.77 -13.49
N LEU A 726 -18.24 -21.61 -13.39
CA LEU A 726 -18.43 -20.93 -12.10
C LEU A 726 -19.43 -21.69 -11.20
N THR A 727 -19.13 -21.65 -9.92
CA THR A 727 -20.03 -22.04 -8.84
C THR A 727 -20.29 -20.81 -7.97
N PHE A 728 -21.53 -20.37 -7.89
CA PHE A 728 -21.93 -19.34 -6.92
C PHE A 728 -22.27 -20.00 -5.59
N ILE A 729 -21.51 -19.70 -4.54
CA ILE A 729 -21.79 -20.15 -3.18
C ILE A 729 -22.54 -19.03 -2.46
N VAL A 730 -23.81 -19.25 -2.17
CA VAL A 730 -24.69 -18.28 -1.51
C VAL A 730 -24.73 -18.60 -0.01
N TYR A 731 -24.23 -17.70 0.82
CA TYR A 731 -24.28 -17.78 2.29
C TYR A 731 -25.58 -17.13 2.77
N ALA A 732 -26.65 -17.92 2.66
CA ALA A 732 -28.03 -17.47 2.67
C ALA A 732 -28.56 -17.20 4.08
N LYS A 733 -28.98 -15.99 4.36
CA LYS A 733 -29.81 -15.64 5.52
C LYS A 733 -30.74 -14.45 5.21
N LYS A 734 -30.41 -13.72 4.16
CA LYS A 734 -31.15 -12.55 3.67
C LYS A 734 -30.95 -12.40 2.17
N ASP A 735 -31.74 -11.53 1.54
CA ASP A 735 -31.50 -11.11 0.16
C ASP A 735 -30.11 -10.52 0.03
N CYS A 736 -29.41 -10.86 -1.06
CA CYS A 736 -28.08 -10.33 -1.34
C CYS A 736 -27.81 -10.30 -2.84
N SER A 737 -26.74 -9.59 -3.22
CA SER A 737 -26.32 -9.48 -4.61
C SER A 737 -24.81 -9.56 -4.75
N TYR A 738 -24.36 -9.89 -5.97
CA TYR A 738 -22.97 -9.90 -6.34
C TYR A 738 -22.80 -9.35 -7.75
N GLU A 739 -21.76 -8.53 -7.96
CA GLU A 739 -21.35 -8.02 -9.26
C GLU A 739 -20.12 -8.75 -9.76
N LEU A 740 -20.26 -9.51 -10.81
CA LEU A 740 -19.17 -10.22 -11.49
C LEU A 740 -18.58 -9.32 -12.57
N TYR A 741 -17.32 -8.95 -12.43
CA TYR A 741 -16.58 -8.13 -13.37
C TYR A 741 -15.73 -8.99 -14.30
N THR A 742 -15.75 -8.71 -15.59
CA THR A 742 -14.87 -9.31 -16.61
C THR A 742 -14.46 -8.30 -17.67
N ASP A 743 -13.22 -8.40 -18.17
CA ASP A 743 -12.67 -7.63 -19.28
C ASP A 743 -11.65 -8.49 -20.07
N ASP A 744 -10.84 -7.89 -20.95
CA ASP A 744 -9.82 -8.58 -21.71
C ASP A 744 -8.65 -9.13 -20.85
N GLY A 745 -8.46 -8.60 -19.65
CA GLY A 745 -7.47 -9.05 -18.66
C GLY A 745 -6.14 -8.34 -18.70
N ASP A 746 -5.74 -7.70 -19.79
CA ASP A 746 -4.40 -7.06 -19.88
C ASP A 746 -4.39 -5.72 -20.64
N GLY A 747 -5.41 -5.41 -21.45
CA GLY A 747 -5.52 -4.16 -22.19
C GLY A 747 -6.13 -3.01 -21.38
N TYR A 748 -6.02 -1.80 -21.94
CA TYR A 748 -6.62 -0.58 -21.35
C TYR A 748 -8.03 -0.26 -21.88
N ALA A 749 -8.63 -1.15 -22.67
CA ALA A 749 -9.97 -0.93 -23.21
C ALA A 749 -11.04 -0.73 -22.13
N TYR A 750 -10.81 -1.27 -20.92
CA TYR A 750 -11.69 -1.07 -19.75
C TYR A 750 -11.84 0.41 -19.36
N GLU A 751 -10.84 1.26 -19.58
CA GLU A 751 -10.91 2.70 -19.31
C GLU A 751 -11.98 3.40 -20.17
N ASN A 752 -12.30 2.81 -21.32
CA ASN A 752 -13.32 3.27 -22.26
C ASN A 752 -14.62 2.46 -22.20
N GLY A 753 -14.83 1.71 -21.12
CA GLY A 753 -16.06 0.95 -20.86
C GLY A 753 -16.11 -0.44 -21.50
N ALA A 754 -15.01 -0.95 -22.09
CA ALA A 754 -14.93 -2.32 -22.61
C ALA A 754 -14.72 -3.35 -21.51
N TYR A 755 -15.73 -3.50 -20.67
CA TYR A 755 -15.81 -4.52 -19.63
C TYR A 755 -17.26 -4.98 -19.50
N THR A 756 -17.47 -6.11 -18.84
CA THR A 756 -18.79 -6.61 -18.47
C THR A 756 -18.94 -6.57 -16.95
N LEU A 757 -20.08 -6.10 -16.47
CA LEU A 757 -20.49 -6.12 -15.08
C LEU A 757 -21.85 -6.79 -14.97
N GLU A 758 -21.87 -8.06 -14.59
CA GLU A 758 -23.11 -8.84 -14.44
C GLU A 758 -23.51 -8.91 -12.98
N THR A 759 -24.75 -8.45 -12.67
CA THR A 759 -25.30 -8.49 -11.31
C THR A 759 -26.14 -9.74 -11.12
N TYR A 760 -25.86 -10.49 -10.06
CA TYR A 760 -26.57 -11.66 -9.61
C TYR A 760 -27.27 -11.35 -8.28
N MET A 761 -28.56 -11.66 -8.16
CA MET A 761 -29.40 -11.33 -7.02
C MET A 761 -29.99 -12.60 -6.43
N TRP A 762 -29.73 -12.87 -5.17
CA TRP A 762 -30.34 -13.94 -4.40
C TRP A 762 -31.60 -13.46 -3.71
N ASN A 763 -32.71 -14.16 -3.94
CA ASN A 763 -33.96 -13.96 -3.20
C ASN A 763 -34.08 -15.03 -2.10
N GLN A 764 -34.03 -14.61 -0.84
CA GLN A 764 -34.05 -15.52 0.30
C GLN A 764 -35.41 -16.22 0.47
N SER A 765 -36.50 -15.57 0.16
CA SER A 765 -37.84 -16.15 0.33
C SER A 765 -38.14 -17.19 -0.74
N GLU A 766 -37.64 -16.99 -1.96
CA GLU A 766 -37.85 -17.91 -3.09
C GLU A 766 -36.74 -18.97 -3.22
N GLN A 767 -35.62 -18.75 -2.55
CA GLN A 767 -34.39 -19.58 -2.66
C GLN A 767 -33.89 -19.70 -4.11
N ILE A 768 -33.86 -18.59 -4.83
CA ILE A 768 -33.50 -18.52 -6.25
C ILE A 768 -32.47 -17.42 -6.47
N LEU A 769 -31.43 -17.72 -7.25
CA LEU A 769 -30.48 -16.76 -7.79
C LEU A 769 -30.91 -16.30 -9.19
N ARG A 770 -31.01 -15.00 -9.41
CA ARG A 770 -31.41 -14.37 -10.68
C ARG A 770 -30.32 -13.46 -11.22
N ASP A 771 -30.23 -13.35 -12.54
CA ASP A 771 -29.45 -12.33 -13.22
C ASP A 771 -30.13 -10.94 -13.16
N SER A 772 -29.46 -9.91 -13.68
CA SER A 772 -29.98 -8.53 -13.74
C SER A 772 -31.25 -8.37 -14.58
N LYS A 773 -31.58 -9.37 -15.41
CA LYS A 773 -32.81 -9.40 -16.23
C LYS A 773 -33.94 -10.16 -15.55
N GLY A 774 -33.75 -10.60 -14.28
CA GLY A 774 -34.73 -11.35 -13.49
C GLY A 774 -34.86 -12.83 -13.88
N ARG A 775 -34.00 -13.36 -14.76
CA ARG A 775 -33.99 -14.76 -15.18
C ARG A 775 -33.27 -15.60 -14.12
N GLU A 776 -33.80 -16.80 -13.83
CA GLU A 776 -33.12 -17.76 -12.98
C GLU A 776 -31.76 -18.16 -13.60
N VAL A 777 -30.73 -18.25 -12.75
CA VAL A 777 -29.38 -18.61 -13.19
C VAL A 777 -29.30 -20.14 -13.32
N ASP A 778 -29.32 -20.63 -14.56
CA ASP A 778 -29.23 -22.04 -14.94
C ASP A 778 -27.90 -22.44 -15.59
N ARG A 779 -27.11 -21.45 -16.04
CA ARG A 779 -25.80 -21.67 -16.69
C ARG A 779 -24.66 -21.95 -15.73
N PHE A 780 -24.86 -21.76 -14.41
CA PHE A 780 -23.86 -21.95 -13.36
C PHE A 780 -24.38 -22.88 -12.28
N ARG A 781 -23.45 -23.52 -11.57
CA ARG A 781 -23.82 -24.23 -10.35
C ARG A 781 -24.10 -23.22 -9.24
N VAL A 782 -25.18 -23.42 -8.52
CA VAL A 782 -25.53 -22.62 -7.34
C VAL A 782 -25.53 -23.54 -6.11
N LYS A 783 -24.68 -23.26 -5.15
CA LYS A 783 -24.67 -23.91 -3.83
C LYS A 783 -25.22 -22.93 -2.81
N VAL A 784 -26.13 -23.38 -1.97
CA VAL A 784 -26.71 -22.59 -0.91
C VAL A 784 -26.25 -23.12 0.44
N VAL A 785 -25.59 -22.27 1.22
CA VAL A 785 -25.20 -22.55 2.58
C VAL A 785 -26.17 -21.83 3.52
N SER A 786 -26.92 -22.58 4.30
CA SER A 786 -27.87 -22.05 5.27
C SER A 786 -27.38 -22.27 6.70
N ALA A 787 -27.99 -21.59 7.67
CA ALA A 787 -27.70 -21.79 9.09
C ALA A 787 -27.93 -23.25 9.57
N TYR A 788 -28.60 -24.07 8.76
CA TYR A 788 -28.95 -25.46 9.07
C TYR A 788 -28.21 -26.49 8.21
N GLY A 789 -27.29 -26.05 7.36
CA GLY A 789 -26.48 -26.89 6.49
C GLY A 789 -26.46 -26.51 5.02
N GLU A 790 -25.71 -27.24 4.21
CA GLU A 790 -25.57 -27.03 2.76
C GLU A 790 -26.72 -27.71 2.01
N VAL A 791 -27.37 -26.97 1.12
CA VAL A 791 -28.31 -27.47 0.15
C VAL A 791 -27.78 -27.17 -1.24
N SER A 792 -27.37 -28.18 -2.01
CA SER A 792 -27.02 -28.01 -3.43
C SER A 792 -28.28 -28.10 -4.30
N LYS A 793 -28.41 -27.12 -5.21
CA LYS A 793 -29.39 -27.18 -6.30
C LYS A 793 -28.71 -27.49 -7.65
#